data_6b3492ad7feb22419bd965765253b4b6
#
_entry.id   6b3492ad7feb22419bd965765253b4b6
#
_cell.length_a   1.000
_cell.length_b   1.000
_cell.length_c   1.000
_cell.angle_alpha   90.00
_cell.angle_beta   90.00
_cell.angle_gamma   90.00
#
_symmetry.space_group_name_H-M   'P 1'
#
loop_
_entity.id
_entity.type
_entity.pdbx_description
1 polymer ?
#
loop_
_entity_poly.entity_id
_entity_poly.type
_entity_poly.pdbx_seq_one_letter_code
_entity_poly.pdbx_strand_id
1 'polypeptide(L)'
;MNDLSRPPEAVSASRLAAFVERCADTIIRRRKLLMLLCVAVTLALGLSATRLKLDPGFNKMIPMQHPYMQVFERYAGAFPGANTILVSLRWKGDGDIYNQTFMDALRHATDDVFFIPGVNRSRVFSLFTPNVHYTEVTEAGFRGDVVVPGQFSSSNPDDLAKVRRNVARSGQIGRLVGNDLKSALIRAELRETDPATGKRLDYSAVARQLEEIRARYAKQGIDVNIIGFAKLVGDVESGIAGVMAFFALAFLVTAALLFAYTRSLKTTALALVVALLPVVWLLGALPLLGLGIDPMSILVPFLIFSIGVSHAVQMTNAWKQALVRGASPVDAARDAFRKLFVPGTVALLTNALGFMVIMRIRIDIVRELGITACLGVLLMIVTNKVFLPILLSYTRLERGTLARAQRTAAAGGSGRWSRFAVFARPAPALGVFAVALALLAYGTLESRKLEIGDIGTGAPELRANSRYNIDNAAITHQYNIGVDVLSVIVETTGFDDACLHYPVMSAIERFEMNMRGVAGVQSVTSVSSQGKVFIAAFNEGNPRWAALPRSSDGLTQGSNAFDPDNGMNTANCKAIQVLIYTKNHEGTTIAHIVDEIRRFAAENPTPNVAFRLAGGNVGVMAATNEAVGDAEIAMLLSIFGAIALLCAVTFRSWRAVLCIVVPLTLVSILCNAVMALLGIGLKVATLPVITLGVGVGVDYGIYLYERLQHDLRHGATLPDAFADAMRQRGTAALFTAVTMFIGVGTWAFSALKFQVDMGVLLAFMFLVNLFGAVFLLPALAAWLGVERAERRVQQAHAQPSPVAPATLKPSPALEPGNPVR
;
A
#
# COMPACT_ATOMS: atom_id res chain seq x y z
N MET A 1 -3.22 40.22 -42.73
CA MET A 1 -4.03 40.69 -41.58
C MET A 1 -5.39 40.00 -41.61
N ASN A 2 -5.49 38.65 -41.51
CA ASN A 2 -6.78 37.93 -41.63
C ASN A 2 -6.92 36.84 -40.52
N ASP A 3 -6.41 37.07 -39.29
CA ASP A 3 -6.42 36.04 -38.24
C ASP A 3 -7.10 36.48 -36.92
N LEU A 4 -7.72 37.65 -36.90
CA LEU A 4 -8.33 38.20 -35.69
C LEU A 4 -9.87 38.05 -35.61
N SER A 5 -10.51 37.37 -36.57
CA SER A 5 -11.99 37.21 -36.60
C SER A 5 -12.49 35.82 -36.25
N ARG A 6 -11.60 34.88 -35.84
CA ARG A 6 -12.03 33.54 -35.36
C ARG A 6 -12.25 33.60 -33.86
N PRO A 7 -13.36 33.01 -33.34
CA PRO A 7 -13.57 32.94 -31.90
C PRO A 7 -12.40 32.20 -31.24
N PRO A 8 -11.97 32.58 -30.02
CA PRO A 8 -10.78 32.07 -29.37
C PRO A 8 -10.75 30.55 -29.23
N GLU A 9 -11.90 29.88 -29.22
CA GLU A 9 -12.01 28.42 -29.17
C GLU A 9 -11.64 27.71 -30.46
N ALA A 10 -12.00 28.26 -31.61
CA ALA A 10 -11.66 27.71 -32.93
C ALA A 10 -10.15 27.88 -33.22
N VAL A 11 -9.58 28.96 -32.74
CA VAL A 11 -8.14 29.25 -32.85
C VAL A 11 -7.33 28.28 -31.98
N SER A 12 -7.78 27.96 -30.76
CA SER A 12 -7.08 27.03 -29.86
C SER A 12 -7.15 25.58 -30.37
N ALA A 13 -8.30 25.12 -30.87
CA ALA A 13 -8.47 23.80 -31.45
C ALA A 13 -7.63 23.62 -32.72
N SER A 14 -7.51 24.64 -33.56
CA SER A 14 -6.63 24.62 -34.73
C SER A 14 -5.16 24.61 -34.37
N ARG A 15 -4.76 25.33 -33.32
CA ARG A 15 -3.37 25.34 -32.80
C ARG A 15 -2.95 23.99 -32.25
N LEU A 16 -3.81 23.33 -31.46
CA LEU A 16 -3.52 21.99 -30.94
C LEU A 16 -3.41 20.96 -32.05
N ALA A 17 -4.34 20.97 -33.03
CA ALA A 17 -4.28 20.08 -34.18
C ALA A 17 -2.99 20.29 -35.00
N ALA A 18 -2.61 21.55 -35.26
CA ALA A 18 -1.37 21.91 -35.95
C ALA A 18 -0.11 21.50 -35.14
N PHE A 19 -0.18 21.53 -33.80
CA PHE A 19 0.91 21.05 -32.94
C PHE A 19 1.05 19.53 -33.06
N VAL A 20 -0.05 18.77 -32.93
CA VAL A 20 -0.04 17.30 -33.07
C VAL A 20 0.47 16.88 -34.44
N GLU A 21 0.09 17.61 -35.50
CA GLU A 21 0.57 17.34 -36.86
C GLU A 21 2.08 17.56 -36.98
N ARG A 22 2.60 18.68 -36.50
CA ARG A 22 4.03 18.97 -36.45
C ARG A 22 4.82 17.93 -35.66
N CYS A 23 4.28 17.48 -34.53
CA CYS A 23 4.87 16.39 -33.75
C CYS A 23 4.92 15.08 -34.52
N ALA A 24 3.80 14.68 -35.17
CA ALA A 24 3.74 13.48 -35.99
C ALA A 24 4.78 13.51 -37.12
N ASP A 25 4.87 14.62 -37.84
CA ASP A 25 5.83 14.79 -38.95
C ASP A 25 7.29 14.79 -38.45
N THR A 26 7.56 15.43 -37.34
CA THR A 26 8.89 15.46 -36.75
C THR A 26 9.32 14.06 -36.29
N ILE A 27 8.46 13.31 -35.62
CA ILE A 27 8.70 11.95 -35.16
C ILE A 27 9.02 11.03 -36.36
N ILE A 28 8.20 11.09 -37.40
CA ILE A 28 8.39 10.24 -38.58
C ILE A 28 9.62 10.66 -39.39
N ARG A 29 9.87 11.96 -39.53
CA ARG A 29 11.06 12.48 -40.27
C ARG A 29 12.35 12.10 -39.57
N ARG A 30 12.41 12.22 -38.22
CA ARG A 30 13.63 11.95 -37.42
C ARG A 30 13.63 10.55 -36.80
N ARG A 31 12.82 9.60 -37.32
CA ARG A 31 12.63 8.27 -36.72
C ARG A 31 13.91 7.47 -36.48
N LYS A 32 14.94 7.59 -37.37
CA LYS A 32 16.22 6.90 -37.19
C LYS A 32 17.01 7.45 -36.01
N LEU A 33 17.05 8.77 -35.86
CA LEU A 33 17.73 9.45 -34.76
C LEU A 33 17.05 9.14 -33.42
N LEU A 34 15.70 9.22 -33.40
CA LEU A 34 14.93 8.90 -32.20
C LEU A 34 15.04 7.42 -31.80
N MET A 35 15.13 6.52 -32.77
CA MET A 35 15.42 5.09 -32.54
C MET A 35 16.77 4.91 -31.87
N LEU A 36 17.84 5.53 -32.42
CA LEU A 36 19.17 5.44 -31.86
C LEU A 36 19.21 6.00 -30.42
N LEU A 37 18.59 7.16 -30.20
CA LEU A 37 18.51 7.78 -28.88
C LEU A 37 17.78 6.85 -27.87
N CYS A 38 16.67 6.24 -28.27
CA CYS A 38 15.94 5.32 -27.41
C CYS A 38 16.78 4.09 -27.05
N VAL A 39 17.50 3.50 -28.02
CA VAL A 39 18.41 2.37 -27.74
C VAL A 39 19.50 2.81 -26.77
N ALA A 40 20.13 3.98 -27.00
CA ALA A 40 21.15 4.50 -26.09
C ALA A 40 20.62 4.72 -24.65
N VAL A 41 19.43 5.33 -24.51
CA VAL A 41 18.77 5.51 -23.20
C VAL A 41 18.45 4.16 -22.56
N THR A 42 17.94 3.20 -23.34
CA THR A 42 17.63 1.86 -22.84
C THR A 42 18.88 1.13 -22.32
N LEU A 43 19.99 1.23 -23.03
CA LEU A 43 21.26 0.62 -22.59
C LEU A 43 21.82 1.33 -21.35
N ALA A 44 21.78 2.65 -21.31
CA ALA A 44 22.26 3.42 -20.16
C ALA A 44 21.44 3.14 -18.89
N LEU A 45 20.12 3.18 -19.01
CA LEU A 45 19.22 2.88 -17.87
C LEU A 45 19.22 1.39 -17.53
N GLY A 46 19.35 0.49 -18.52
CA GLY A 46 19.52 -0.94 -18.27
C GLY A 46 20.78 -1.24 -17.47
N LEU A 47 21.90 -0.56 -17.77
CA LEU A 47 23.13 -0.67 -16.99
C LEU A 47 22.95 -0.07 -15.58
N SER A 48 22.24 1.04 -15.44
CA SER A 48 21.92 1.64 -14.12
C SER A 48 21.09 0.69 -13.28
N ALA A 49 20.16 -0.04 -13.88
CA ALA A 49 19.27 -0.98 -13.18
C ALA A 49 20.06 -2.11 -12.47
N THR A 50 21.27 -2.45 -12.92
CA THR A 50 22.12 -3.45 -12.22
C THR A 50 22.59 -2.98 -10.84
N ARG A 51 22.49 -1.68 -10.53
CA ARG A 51 22.83 -1.08 -9.24
C ARG A 51 21.64 -0.98 -8.29
N LEU A 52 20.48 -1.46 -8.72
CA LEU A 52 19.26 -1.40 -7.93
C LEU A 52 19.41 -2.24 -6.66
N LYS A 53 19.03 -1.66 -5.52
CA LYS A 53 19.06 -2.32 -4.22
C LYS A 53 17.65 -2.64 -3.76
N LEU A 54 17.48 -3.81 -3.16
CA LEU A 54 16.28 -4.12 -2.38
C LEU A 54 16.38 -3.39 -1.03
N ASP A 55 15.34 -2.65 -0.69
CA ASP A 55 15.20 -1.97 0.58
C ASP A 55 14.00 -2.60 1.29
N PRO A 56 14.18 -3.34 2.39
CA PRO A 56 13.07 -3.94 3.12
C PRO A 56 12.02 -2.94 3.60
N GLY A 57 12.39 -1.67 3.70
CA GLY A 57 11.48 -0.52 3.81
C GLY A 57 10.61 -0.47 5.05
N PHE A 58 10.79 -1.35 6.05
CA PHE A 58 9.91 -1.39 7.22
C PHE A 58 9.88 -0.06 8.00
N ASN A 59 11.03 0.62 8.13
CA ASN A 59 11.07 1.93 8.79
C ASN A 59 10.28 2.99 7.99
N LYS A 60 10.13 2.80 6.69
CA LYS A 60 9.34 3.69 5.82
C LYS A 60 7.83 3.49 5.96
N MET A 61 7.40 2.38 6.57
CA MET A 61 5.99 2.14 6.90
C MET A 61 5.55 2.94 8.12
N ILE A 62 6.50 3.41 8.94
CA ILE A 62 6.25 4.15 10.17
C ILE A 62 6.01 5.62 9.81
N PRO A 63 4.89 6.23 10.25
CA PRO A 63 4.62 7.66 10.02
C PRO A 63 5.43 8.51 11.00
N MET A 64 6.73 8.72 10.74
CA MET A 64 7.66 9.43 11.65
C MET A 64 7.21 10.85 12.03
N GLN A 65 6.37 11.48 11.20
CA GLN A 65 5.80 12.80 11.50
C GLN A 65 4.62 12.74 12.49
N HIS A 66 4.13 11.55 12.83
CA HIS A 66 3.01 11.40 13.76
C HIS A 66 3.44 11.72 15.20
N PRO A 67 2.61 12.38 16.04
CA PRO A 67 2.98 12.76 17.41
C PRO A 67 3.51 11.59 18.25
N TYR A 68 2.96 10.39 18.11
CA TYR A 68 3.42 9.20 18.85
C TYR A 68 4.84 8.82 18.46
N MET A 69 5.15 8.88 17.16
CA MET A 69 6.48 8.53 16.66
C MET A 69 7.54 9.58 17.04
N GLN A 70 7.17 10.83 17.17
CA GLN A 70 8.06 11.88 17.68
C GLN A 70 8.42 11.64 19.14
N VAL A 71 7.49 11.17 19.97
CA VAL A 71 7.76 10.76 21.35
C VAL A 71 8.63 9.51 21.36
N PHE A 72 8.33 8.52 20.55
CA PHE A 72 9.13 7.31 20.38
C PHE A 72 10.58 7.64 20.01
N GLU A 73 10.82 8.47 19.01
CA GLU A 73 12.15 8.87 18.56
C GLU A 73 12.94 9.59 19.67
N ARG A 74 12.26 10.49 20.42
CA ARG A 74 12.88 11.21 21.54
C ARG A 74 13.41 10.28 22.61
N TYR A 75 12.73 9.18 22.85
CA TYR A 75 13.06 8.24 23.93
C TYR A 75 13.62 6.90 23.45
N ALA A 76 13.86 6.73 22.14
CA ALA A 76 14.33 5.47 21.56
C ALA A 76 15.65 4.96 22.17
N GLY A 77 16.54 5.89 22.55
CA GLY A 77 17.80 5.55 23.21
C GLY A 77 17.65 5.10 24.68
N ALA A 78 16.59 5.56 25.36
CA ALA A 78 16.33 5.23 26.77
C ALA A 78 15.44 3.99 26.93
N PHE A 79 14.46 3.84 26.03
CA PHE A 79 13.51 2.74 26.01
C PHE A 79 13.68 1.93 24.74
N PRO A 80 14.69 1.07 24.65
CA PRO A 80 14.84 0.16 23.55
C PRO A 80 13.65 -0.80 23.55
N GLY A 81 13.11 -1.16 22.43
CA GLY A 81 12.08 -2.12 22.65
C GLY A 81 11.18 -2.59 21.56
N ALA A 82 11.27 -2.14 20.31
CA ALA A 82 10.48 -2.75 19.24
C ALA A 82 11.17 -3.98 18.62
N ASN A 83 12.48 -4.11 18.74
CA ASN A 83 13.27 -5.13 18.05
C ASN A 83 13.57 -6.34 18.96
N THR A 84 12.52 -6.98 19.42
CA THR A 84 12.62 -8.20 20.26
C THR A 84 12.34 -9.44 19.41
N ILE A 85 13.10 -10.49 19.63
CA ILE A 85 12.84 -11.84 19.13
C ILE A 85 12.40 -12.74 20.29
N LEU A 86 11.41 -13.58 20.02
CA LEU A 86 10.92 -14.59 20.92
C LEU A 86 11.11 -15.96 20.27
N VAL A 87 11.84 -16.85 20.94
CA VAL A 87 12.09 -18.21 20.51
C VAL A 87 11.53 -19.16 21.57
N SER A 88 10.40 -19.79 21.29
CA SER A 88 9.76 -20.74 22.17
C SER A 88 10.08 -22.16 21.77
N LEU A 89 10.65 -22.92 22.67
CA LEU A 89 10.85 -24.36 22.55
C LEU A 89 9.66 -25.06 23.22
N ARG A 90 9.04 -26.00 22.54
CA ARG A 90 7.90 -26.78 23.03
C ARG A 90 8.22 -28.26 23.02
N TRP A 91 8.03 -28.92 24.17
CA TRP A 91 8.19 -30.34 24.31
C TRP A 91 6.98 -31.09 23.70
N LYS A 92 7.26 -32.04 22.81
CA LYS A 92 6.25 -32.90 22.18
C LYS A 92 6.06 -34.25 22.88
N GLY A 93 6.98 -34.63 23.79
CA GLY A 93 6.88 -35.84 24.54
C GLY A 93 5.91 -35.77 25.72
N ASP A 94 5.84 -36.84 26.47
CA ASP A 94 5.03 -36.93 27.67
C ASP A 94 5.64 -36.08 28.82
N GLY A 95 4.80 -35.59 29.72
CA GLY A 95 5.22 -34.79 30.86
C GLY A 95 5.44 -33.31 30.55
N ASP A 96 6.30 -32.68 31.36
CA ASP A 96 6.61 -31.26 31.30
C ASP A 96 8.06 -30.99 30.80
N ILE A 97 8.46 -29.69 30.81
CA ILE A 97 9.81 -29.28 30.35
C ILE A 97 10.94 -29.73 31.27
N TYR A 98 10.65 -30.21 32.47
CA TYR A 98 11.68 -30.58 33.44
C TYR A 98 12.17 -32.01 33.20
N ASN A 99 12.72 -32.25 32.03
CA ASN A 99 13.39 -33.49 31.61
C ASN A 99 14.76 -33.17 30.98
N GLN A 100 15.65 -34.18 30.97
CA GLN A 100 17.02 -34.01 30.51
C GLN A 100 17.11 -33.49 29.09
N THR A 101 16.41 -34.11 28.14
CA THR A 101 16.48 -33.79 26.71
C THR A 101 16.05 -32.34 26.45
N PHE A 102 14.96 -31.89 27.10
CA PHE A 102 14.45 -30.54 26.88
C PHE A 102 15.35 -29.50 27.53
N MET A 103 15.80 -29.72 28.78
CA MET A 103 16.63 -28.75 29.49
C MET A 103 18.01 -28.56 28.82
N ASP A 104 18.59 -29.64 28.28
CA ASP A 104 19.83 -29.55 27.50
C ASP A 104 19.60 -28.77 26.20
N ALA A 105 18.49 -29.04 25.49
CA ALA A 105 18.14 -28.32 24.28
C ALA A 105 17.90 -26.82 24.56
N LEU A 106 17.20 -26.48 25.65
CA LEU A 106 16.94 -25.08 26.02
C LEU A 106 18.25 -24.35 26.36
N ARG A 107 19.18 -25.02 27.04
CA ARG A 107 20.51 -24.46 27.36
C ARG A 107 21.27 -24.12 26.08
N HIS A 108 21.42 -25.10 25.17
CA HIS A 108 22.14 -24.89 23.92
C HIS A 108 21.41 -23.87 23.01
N ALA A 109 20.08 -23.89 22.95
CA ALA A 109 19.31 -22.90 22.21
C ALA A 109 19.48 -21.50 22.77
N THR A 110 19.61 -21.36 24.10
CA THR A 110 19.93 -20.07 24.73
C THR A 110 21.29 -19.57 24.28
N ASP A 111 22.32 -20.44 24.25
CA ASP A 111 23.65 -20.11 23.76
C ASP A 111 23.61 -19.74 22.25
N ASP A 112 22.91 -20.55 21.43
CA ASP A 112 22.76 -20.27 20.02
C ASP A 112 22.15 -18.88 19.77
N VAL A 113 21.10 -18.52 20.49
CA VAL A 113 20.45 -17.18 20.38
C VAL A 113 21.36 -16.07 20.91
N PHE A 114 22.07 -16.31 22.00
CA PHE A 114 22.99 -15.34 22.63
C PHE A 114 24.13 -14.93 21.70
N PHE A 115 24.57 -15.82 20.82
CA PHE A 115 25.68 -15.59 19.90
C PHE A 115 25.22 -15.09 18.51
N ILE A 116 23.92 -14.92 18.27
CA ILE A 116 23.45 -14.30 17.03
C ILE A 116 24.02 -12.87 16.93
N PRO A 117 24.63 -12.48 15.78
CA PRO A 117 25.09 -11.11 15.57
C PRO A 117 23.99 -10.08 15.81
N GLY A 118 24.30 -9.03 16.53
CA GLY A 118 23.35 -7.96 16.84
C GLY A 118 22.46 -8.21 18.07
N VAL A 119 22.51 -9.39 18.68
CA VAL A 119 21.82 -9.64 19.95
C VAL A 119 22.48 -8.83 21.07
N ASN A 120 21.66 -8.11 21.81
CA ASN A 120 22.06 -7.45 23.02
C ASN A 120 22.16 -8.47 24.16
N ARG A 121 23.39 -8.91 24.42
CA ARG A 121 23.67 -10.02 25.35
C ARG A 121 23.16 -9.77 26.76
N SER A 122 23.20 -8.54 27.26
CA SER A 122 22.68 -8.19 28.60
C SER A 122 21.15 -8.26 28.67
N ARG A 123 20.49 -8.32 27.52
CA ARG A 123 19.02 -8.35 27.36
C ARG A 123 18.50 -9.66 26.76
N VAL A 124 19.24 -10.75 26.99
CA VAL A 124 18.75 -12.11 26.73
C VAL A 124 18.18 -12.65 28.04
N PHE A 125 16.92 -13.11 27.97
CA PHE A 125 16.20 -13.69 29.10
C PHE A 125 15.79 -15.12 28.74
N SER A 126 16.30 -16.07 29.50
CA SER A 126 15.99 -17.49 29.46
C SER A 126 16.12 -18.05 30.87
N LEU A 127 15.57 -19.21 31.14
CA LEU A 127 15.78 -19.88 32.44
C LEU A 127 17.27 -20.06 32.76
N PHE A 128 18.13 -20.17 31.73
CA PHE A 128 19.58 -20.37 31.89
C PHE A 128 20.38 -19.06 31.96
N THR A 129 19.74 -17.88 31.85
CA THR A 129 20.49 -16.63 31.95
C THR A 129 20.53 -16.09 33.37
N PRO A 130 21.68 -15.49 33.78
CA PRO A 130 21.87 -15.07 35.15
C PRO A 130 21.01 -13.91 35.63
N ASN A 131 20.34 -13.22 34.69
CA ASN A 131 19.41 -12.12 35.02
C ASN A 131 17.97 -12.62 35.33
N VAL A 132 17.75 -13.92 35.34
CA VAL A 132 16.45 -14.53 35.71
C VAL A 132 16.57 -15.16 37.09
N HIS A 133 15.99 -14.47 38.06
CA HIS A 133 16.08 -14.82 39.50
C HIS A 133 14.72 -15.24 40.05
N TYR A 134 14.76 -15.96 41.16
CA TYR A 134 13.63 -16.05 42.07
C TYR A 134 13.99 -15.37 43.39
N THR A 135 12.98 -14.86 44.05
CA THR A 135 13.17 -14.27 45.42
C THR A 135 12.25 -15.02 46.35
N GLU A 136 12.85 -15.49 47.47
CA GLU A 136 12.13 -16.18 48.53
C GLU A 136 12.30 -15.39 49.82
N VAL A 137 11.26 -15.26 50.58
CA VAL A 137 11.28 -14.67 51.89
C VAL A 137 11.49 -15.80 52.90
N THR A 138 12.49 -15.68 53.71
CA THR A 138 12.86 -16.62 54.78
C THR A 138 12.86 -15.91 56.14
N GLU A 139 12.89 -16.66 57.23
CA GLU A 139 13.01 -16.08 58.56
C GLU A 139 14.29 -15.21 58.74
N ALA A 140 15.32 -15.46 57.94
CA ALA A 140 16.58 -14.71 57.92
C ALA A 140 16.57 -13.51 56.96
N GLY A 141 15.45 -13.18 56.32
CA GLY A 141 15.32 -12.12 55.33
C GLY A 141 15.13 -12.67 53.91
N PHE A 142 15.60 -11.90 52.91
CA PHE A 142 15.49 -12.29 51.49
C PHE A 142 16.60 -13.29 51.12
N ARG A 143 16.18 -14.32 50.43
CA ARG A 143 17.05 -15.19 49.66
C ARG A 143 16.70 -15.04 48.18
N GLY A 144 17.58 -14.47 47.39
CA GLY A 144 17.49 -14.42 45.94
C GLY A 144 18.59 -15.26 45.30
N ASP A 145 18.26 -16.04 44.31
CA ASP A 145 19.23 -16.80 43.52
C ASP A 145 18.73 -16.96 42.09
N VAL A 146 19.59 -17.36 41.17
CA VAL A 146 19.25 -17.69 39.81
C VAL A 146 18.28 -18.89 39.75
N VAL A 147 17.37 -18.87 38.80
CA VAL A 147 16.37 -19.94 38.69
C VAL A 147 17.02 -21.28 38.40
N VAL A 148 18.00 -21.32 37.51
CA VAL A 148 18.81 -22.52 37.22
C VAL A 148 20.20 -22.30 37.86
N PRO A 149 20.57 -23.08 38.92
CA PRO A 149 21.85 -22.93 39.56
C PRO A 149 23.04 -23.23 38.63
N GLY A 150 24.20 -22.58 38.88
CA GLY A 150 25.40 -22.74 38.04
C GLY A 150 25.93 -24.19 37.98
N GLN A 151 25.67 -25.01 39.04
CA GLN A 151 26.06 -26.43 39.11
C GLN A 151 24.95 -27.39 38.64
N PHE A 152 23.93 -26.88 37.95
CA PHE A 152 22.79 -27.67 37.46
C PHE A 152 23.23 -28.77 36.47
N SER A 153 22.77 -30.00 36.75
CA SER A 153 22.90 -31.13 35.87
C SER A 153 21.53 -31.62 35.41
N SER A 154 21.28 -31.62 34.11
CA SER A 154 20.03 -32.10 33.54
C SER A 154 19.78 -33.61 33.72
N SER A 155 20.84 -34.37 33.99
CA SER A 155 20.75 -35.83 34.28
C SER A 155 20.38 -36.13 35.73
N ASN A 156 20.42 -35.11 36.63
CA ASN A 156 20.09 -35.30 38.05
C ASN A 156 18.61 -34.95 38.30
N PRO A 157 17.75 -35.91 38.70
CA PRO A 157 16.33 -35.65 38.99
C PRO A 157 16.11 -34.62 40.11
N ASP A 158 16.98 -34.54 41.09
CA ASP A 158 16.86 -33.59 42.20
C ASP A 158 17.11 -32.15 41.73
N ASP A 159 18.03 -31.96 40.79
CA ASP A 159 18.28 -30.66 40.18
C ASP A 159 17.09 -30.23 39.31
N LEU A 160 16.51 -31.13 38.54
CA LEU A 160 15.29 -30.87 37.79
C LEU A 160 14.13 -30.48 38.71
N ALA A 161 13.90 -31.19 39.78
CA ALA A 161 12.91 -30.88 40.79
C ALA A 161 13.17 -29.53 41.49
N LYS A 162 14.43 -29.16 41.72
CA LYS A 162 14.84 -27.87 42.27
C LYS A 162 14.53 -26.74 41.32
N VAL A 163 14.87 -26.88 40.01
CA VAL A 163 14.54 -25.87 38.98
C VAL A 163 13.03 -25.70 38.85
N ARG A 164 12.27 -26.77 38.89
CA ARG A 164 10.78 -26.72 38.86
C ARG A 164 10.22 -25.87 40.02
N ARG A 165 10.74 -26.09 41.25
CA ARG A 165 10.35 -25.29 42.45
C ARG A 165 10.77 -23.83 42.30
N ASN A 166 11.98 -23.57 41.78
CA ASN A 166 12.47 -22.20 41.59
C ASN A 166 11.61 -21.46 40.54
N VAL A 167 11.25 -22.11 39.44
CA VAL A 167 10.35 -21.52 38.41
C VAL A 167 8.99 -21.19 39.03
N ALA A 168 8.41 -22.08 39.83
CA ALA A 168 7.11 -21.81 40.46
C ALA A 168 7.15 -20.58 41.39
N ARG A 169 8.30 -20.28 41.99
CA ARG A 169 8.51 -19.15 42.90
C ARG A 169 8.96 -17.87 42.18
N SER A 170 9.49 -17.99 40.95
CA SER A 170 10.08 -16.88 40.23
C SER A 170 9.07 -15.97 39.50
N GLY A 171 7.82 -16.35 39.43
CA GLY A 171 6.80 -15.65 38.63
C GLY A 171 7.07 -15.72 37.11
N GLN A 172 7.87 -16.69 36.65
CA GLN A 172 8.23 -16.85 35.24
C GLN A 172 7.23 -17.70 34.46
N ILE A 173 6.26 -18.33 35.10
CA ILE A 173 5.16 -19.03 34.42
C ILE A 173 4.29 -18.01 33.72
N GLY A 174 4.00 -18.24 32.46
CA GLY A 174 3.33 -17.30 31.55
C GLY A 174 4.28 -16.25 30.96
N ARG A 175 5.55 -16.20 31.36
CA ARG A 175 6.57 -15.27 30.82
C ARG A 175 7.70 -16.01 30.09
N LEU A 176 8.49 -16.79 30.81
CA LEU A 176 9.57 -17.58 30.23
C LEU A 176 9.23 -19.07 30.20
N VAL A 177 8.22 -19.51 30.96
CA VAL A 177 7.68 -20.87 30.91
C VAL A 177 6.22 -20.77 30.53
N GLY A 178 5.79 -21.61 29.60
CA GLY A 178 4.40 -21.64 29.16
C GLY A 178 3.44 -22.02 30.28
N ASN A 179 2.22 -21.52 30.21
CA ASN A 179 1.15 -21.79 31.19
C ASN A 179 0.86 -23.30 31.35
N ASP A 180 1.12 -24.09 30.30
CA ASP A 180 0.97 -25.55 30.28
C ASP A 180 2.19 -26.31 30.76
N LEU A 181 3.26 -25.62 31.15
CA LEU A 181 4.54 -26.17 31.57
C LEU A 181 5.20 -27.07 30.50
N LYS A 182 4.78 -26.95 29.24
CA LYS A 182 5.31 -27.74 28.11
C LYS A 182 6.22 -26.95 27.19
N SER A 183 6.41 -25.67 27.46
CA SER A 183 7.26 -24.80 26.63
C SER A 183 8.10 -23.85 27.48
N ALA A 184 9.26 -23.45 26.95
CA ALA A 184 10.11 -22.41 27.54
C ALA A 184 10.51 -21.42 26.46
N LEU A 185 10.58 -20.14 26.83
CA LEU A 185 10.81 -19.01 25.95
C LEU A 185 12.22 -18.44 26.18
N ILE A 186 12.90 -18.14 25.09
CA ILE A 186 14.08 -17.31 25.04
C ILE A 186 13.64 -15.97 24.44
N ARG A 187 13.77 -14.90 25.21
CA ARG A 187 13.52 -13.53 24.77
C ARG A 187 14.86 -12.83 24.59
N ALA A 188 15.11 -12.30 23.41
CA ALA A 188 16.32 -11.55 23.13
C ALA A 188 16.00 -10.23 22.43
N GLU A 189 16.73 -9.19 22.78
CA GLU A 189 16.62 -7.88 22.15
C GLU A 189 17.74 -7.72 21.13
N LEU A 190 17.40 -7.19 19.96
CA LEU A 190 18.35 -6.90 18.89
C LEU A 190 18.69 -5.41 18.87
N ARG A 191 19.95 -5.12 18.63
CA ARG A 191 20.43 -3.75 18.36
C ARG A 191 20.10 -3.39 16.91
N GLU A 192 19.88 -2.12 16.63
CA GLU A 192 19.64 -1.66 15.25
C GLU A 192 20.92 -1.68 14.40
N THR A 193 22.07 -1.59 15.05
CA THR A 193 23.40 -1.60 14.42
C THR A 193 24.22 -2.76 14.95
N ASP A 194 24.94 -3.42 14.07
CA ASP A 194 25.92 -4.43 14.43
C ASP A 194 27.15 -3.75 15.09
N PRO A 195 27.44 -4.07 16.35
CA PRO A 195 28.55 -3.44 17.08
C PRO A 195 29.92 -3.73 16.45
N ALA A 196 30.07 -4.84 15.73
CA ALA A 196 31.33 -5.22 15.13
C ALA A 196 31.63 -4.46 13.85
N THR A 197 30.60 -4.10 13.07
CA THR A 197 30.76 -3.46 11.77
C THR A 197 30.30 -2.00 11.73
N GLY A 198 29.56 -1.53 12.74
CA GLY A 198 28.94 -0.20 12.79
C GLY A 198 27.83 0.00 11.73
N LYS A 199 27.50 -1.04 10.95
CA LYS A 199 26.46 -1.02 9.94
C LYS A 199 25.11 -1.40 10.55
N ARG A 200 24.04 -1.06 9.85
CA ARG A 200 22.70 -1.59 10.18
C ARG A 200 22.72 -3.11 10.20
N LEU A 201 22.00 -3.67 11.17
CA LEU A 201 21.85 -5.12 11.32
C LEU A 201 21.18 -5.74 10.07
N ASP A 202 21.76 -6.83 9.59
CA ASP A 202 21.18 -7.63 8.50
C ASP A 202 20.13 -8.59 9.09
N TYR A 203 18.89 -8.13 9.08
CA TYR A 203 17.76 -8.93 9.60
C TYR A 203 17.54 -10.24 8.86
N SER A 204 17.88 -10.31 7.58
CA SER A 204 17.77 -11.55 6.80
C SER A 204 18.82 -12.57 7.22
N ALA A 205 20.02 -12.13 7.58
CA ALA A 205 21.03 -13.01 8.16
C ALA A 205 20.59 -13.55 9.53
N VAL A 206 20.01 -12.68 10.38
CA VAL A 206 19.44 -13.09 11.67
C VAL A 206 18.31 -14.10 11.47
N ALA A 207 17.38 -13.85 10.53
CA ALA A 207 16.26 -14.74 10.26
C ALA A 207 16.74 -16.13 9.77
N ARG A 208 17.78 -16.18 8.93
CA ARG A 208 18.37 -17.47 8.50
C ARG A 208 18.96 -18.25 9.68
N GLN A 209 19.70 -17.60 10.57
CA GLN A 209 20.26 -18.25 11.77
C GLN A 209 19.15 -18.77 12.70
N LEU A 210 18.06 -18.01 12.85
CA LEU A 210 16.89 -18.45 13.62
C LEU A 210 16.23 -19.71 13.00
N GLU A 211 16.17 -19.80 11.66
CA GLU A 211 15.66 -21.01 10.99
C GLU A 211 16.64 -22.20 11.12
N GLU A 212 17.94 -21.98 11.16
CA GLU A 212 18.92 -23.02 11.44
C GLU A 212 18.75 -23.58 12.87
N ILE A 213 18.50 -22.70 13.84
CA ILE A 213 18.17 -23.09 15.23
C ILE A 213 16.90 -23.96 15.22
N ARG A 214 15.83 -23.52 14.56
CA ARG A 214 14.60 -24.29 14.40
C ARG A 214 14.86 -25.68 13.84
N ALA A 215 15.58 -25.76 12.73
CA ALA A 215 15.87 -27.01 12.05
C ALA A 215 16.71 -27.98 12.90
N ARG A 216 17.60 -27.44 13.75
CA ARG A 216 18.44 -28.21 14.65
C ARG A 216 17.61 -28.92 15.73
N TYR A 217 16.78 -28.17 16.43
CA TYR A 217 16.00 -28.73 17.55
C TYR A 217 14.76 -29.51 17.13
N ALA A 218 14.20 -29.22 15.96
CA ALA A 218 13.11 -30.04 15.39
C ALA A 218 13.47 -31.50 15.24
N LYS A 219 14.75 -31.83 14.97
CA LYS A 219 15.26 -33.19 14.86
C LYS A 219 15.29 -33.91 16.20
N GLN A 220 15.20 -33.19 17.33
CA GLN A 220 15.20 -33.73 18.69
C GLN A 220 13.78 -33.89 19.26
N GLY A 221 12.74 -33.76 18.41
CA GLY A 221 11.35 -33.87 18.86
C GLY A 221 10.80 -32.62 19.55
N ILE A 222 11.51 -31.51 19.44
CA ILE A 222 11.13 -30.21 20.03
C ILE A 222 10.57 -29.31 18.93
N ASP A 223 9.36 -28.78 19.14
CA ASP A 223 8.82 -27.75 18.25
C ASP A 223 9.38 -26.38 18.64
N VAL A 224 9.83 -25.64 17.63
CA VAL A 224 10.41 -24.31 17.86
C VAL A 224 9.55 -23.28 17.15
N ASN A 225 8.95 -22.38 17.92
CA ASN A 225 8.16 -21.27 17.43
C ASN A 225 8.96 -19.99 17.56
N ILE A 226 9.07 -19.21 16.48
CA ILE A 226 9.94 -18.02 16.41
C ILE A 226 9.15 -16.86 15.88
N ILE A 227 9.12 -15.78 16.66
CA ILE A 227 8.51 -14.51 16.25
C ILE A 227 9.41 -13.33 16.61
N GLY A 228 9.11 -12.18 16.01
CA GLY A 228 9.84 -10.93 16.24
C GLY A 228 10.13 -10.23 14.93
N PHE A 229 10.50 -8.96 15.04
CA PHE A 229 10.66 -8.09 13.88
C PHE A 229 11.68 -8.62 12.86
N ALA A 230 12.86 -9.06 13.30
CA ALA A 230 13.89 -9.58 12.40
C ALA A 230 13.43 -10.83 11.64
N LYS A 231 12.66 -11.70 12.31
CA LYS A 231 12.09 -12.91 11.66
C LYS A 231 11.04 -12.53 10.62
N LEU A 232 10.17 -11.58 10.95
CA LEU A 232 9.15 -11.07 10.02
C LEU A 232 9.80 -10.48 8.77
N VAL A 233 10.83 -9.64 8.93
CA VAL A 233 11.58 -9.05 7.80
C VAL A 233 12.14 -10.13 6.89
N GLY A 234 12.78 -11.15 7.46
CA GLY A 234 13.35 -12.25 6.67
C GLY A 234 12.28 -13.07 5.91
N ASP A 235 11.12 -13.29 6.52
CA ASP A 235 10.01 -14.03 5.88
C ASP A 235 9.37 -13.21 4.75
N VAL A 236 9.21 -11.91 4.93
CA VAL A 236 8.73 -11.00 3.86
C VAL A 236 9.75 -10.94 2.72
N GLU A 237 11.05 -10.82 3.01
CA GLU A 237 12.09 -10.80 1.98
C GLU A 237 12.15 -12.10 1.18
N SER A 238 11.99 -13.24 1.84
CA SER A 238 11.89 -14.54 1.14
C SER A 238 10.65 -14.61 0.23
N GLY A 239 9.55 -13.98 0.65
CA GLY A 239 8.34 -13.84 -0.16
C GLY A 239 8.54 -12.99 -1.41
N ILE A 240 9.37 -11.93 -1.33
CA ILE A 240 9.68 -11.04 -2.45
C ILE A 240 10.33 -11.82 -3.62
N ALA A 241 11.17 -12.79 -3.35
CA ALA A 241 11.76 -13.63 -4.40
C ALA A 241 10.70 -14.32 -5.27
N GLY A 242 9.56 -14.71 -4.67
CA GLY A 242 8.41 -15.28 -5.38
C GLY A 242 7.69 -14.28 -6.30
N VAL A 243 7.77 -12.98 -6.02
CA VAL A 243 7.08 -11.93 -6.81
C VAL A 243 7.61 -11.90 -8.24
N MET A 244 8.89 -12.13 -8.46
CA MET A 244 9.48 -12.19 -9.81
C MET A 244 8.92 -13.33 -10.64
N ALA A 245 8.61 -14.47 -10.02
CA ALA A 245 7.95 -15.59 -10.71
C ALA A 245 6.52 -15.22 -11.15
N PHE A 246 5.77 -14.49 -10.32
CA PHE A 246 4.44 -13.99 -10.69
C PHE A 246 4.52 -12.94 -11.79
N PHE A 247 5.56 -12.10 -11.82
CA PHE A 247 5.80 -11.19 -12.94
C PHE A 247 6.00 -11.96 -14.24
N ALA A 248 6.86 -12.96 -14.24
CA ALA A 248 7.09 -13.80 -15.40
C ALA A 248 5.80 -14.52 -15.86
N LEU A 249 5.01 -15.04 -14.93
CA LEU A 249 3.72 -15.66 -15.23
C LEU A 249 2.74 -14.64 -15.85
N ALA A 250 2.57 -13.47 -15.24
CA ALA A 250 1.71 -12.40 -15.76
C ALA A 250 2.16 -11.95 -17.16
N PHE A 251 3.46 -11.85 -17.38
CA PHE A 251 4.03 -11.54 -18.71
C PHE A 251 3.68 -12.61 -19.73
N LEU A 252 3.86 -13.90 -19.42
CA LEU A 252 3.57 -15.02 -20.31
C LEU A 252 2.07 -15.09 -20.64
N VAL A 253 1.20 -14.95 -19.64
CA VAL A 253 -0.26 -14.92 -19.84
C VAL A 253 -0.66 -13.74 -20.71
N THR A 254 -0.14 -12.54 -20.43
CA THR A 254 -0.39 -11.35 -21.23
C THR A 254 0.11 -11.52 -22.67
N ALA A 255 1.27 -12.12 -22.88
CA ALA A 255 1.81 -12.41 -24.21
C ALA A 255 0.94 -13.39 -24.98
N ALA A 256 0.45 -14.45 -24.33
CA ALA A 256 -0.46 -15.42 -24.93
C ALA A 256 -1.81 -14.79 -25.31
N LEU A 257 -2.41 -14.02 -24.42
CA LEU A 257 -3.66 -13.29 -24.68
C LEU A 257 -3.49 -12.25 -25.79
N LEU A 258 -2.39 -11.51 -25.79
CA LEU A 258 -2.08 -10.53 -26.82
C LEU A 258 -1.86 -11.19 -28.18
N PHE A 259 -1.19 -12.34 -28.22
CA PHE A 259 -1.04 -13.13 -29.43
C PHE A 259 -2.40 -13.64 -29.95
N ALA A 260 -3.25 -14.14 -29.06
CA ALA A 260 -4.61 -14.58 -29.40
C ALA A 260 -5.44 -13.43 -29.97
N TYR A 261 -5.27 -12.21 -29.46
CA TYR A 261 -5.95 -11.00 -29.93
C TYR A 261 -5.41 -10.50 -31.28
N THR A 262 -4.09 -10.33 -31.39
CA THR A 262 -3.48 -9.74 -32.60
C THR A 262 -3.34 -10.74 -33.74
N ARG A 263 -3.19 -12.02 -33.41
CA ARG A 263 -2.90 -13.14 -34.32
C ARG A 263 -1.71 -12.87 -35.24
N SER A 264 -0.73 -12.13 -34.75
CA SER A 264 0.52 -11.81 -35.44
C SER A 264 1.63 -11.71 -34.42
N LEU A 265 2.64 -12.60 -34.56
CA LEU A 265 3.78 -12.63 -33.65
C LEU A 265 4.55 -11.31 -33.66
N LYS A 266 4.69 -10.67 -34.84
CA LYS A 266 5.40 -9.39 -35.00
C LYS A 266 4.74 -8.27 -34.20
N THR A 267 3.41 -8.11 -34.34
CA THR A 267 2.68 -7.06 -33.60
C THR A 267 2.60 -7.35 -32.11
N THR A 268 2.52 -8.62 -31.71
CA THR A 268 2.58 -9.04 -30.31
C THR A 268 3.92 -8.70 -29.69
N ALA A 269 5.02 -9.15 -30.31
CA ALA A 269 6.37 -8.89 -29.82
C ALA A 269 6.65 -7.39 -29.71
N LEU A 270 6.22 -6.62 -30.69
CA LEU A 270 6.42 -5.18 -30.73
C LEU A 270 5.68 -4.46 -29.59
N ALA A 271 4.43 -4.83 -29.36
CA ALA A 271 3.64 -4.28 -28.26
C ALA A 271 4.22 -4.65 -26.89
N LEU A 272 4.69 -5.90 -26.72
CA LEU A 272 5.34 -6.36 -25.48
C LEU A 272 6.66 -5.64 -25.23
N VAL A 273 7.51 -5.49 -26.24
CA VAL A 273 8.78 -4.76 -26.13
C VAL A 273 8.53 -3.32 -25.68
N VAL A 274 7.58 -2.63 -26.34
CA VAL A 274 7.26 -1.24 -25.99
C VAL A 274 6.66 -1.11 -24.59
N ALA A 275 5.90 -2.11 -24.15
CA ALA A 275 5.35 -2.13 -22.78
C ALA A 275 6.42 -2.45 -21.71
N LEU A 276 7.49 -3.18 -22.06
CA LEU A 276 8.61 -3.45 -21.16
C LEU A 276 9.59 -2.27 -21.06
N LEU A 277 9.72 -1.45 -22.11
CA LEU A 277 10.67 -0.33 -22.11
C LEU A 277 10.50 0.63 -20.92
N PRO A 278 9.28 1.11 -20.59
CA PRO A 278 9.12 2.00 -19.43
C PRO A 278 9.44 1.29 -18.10
N VAL A 279 9.31 -0.03 -18.03
CA VAL A 279 9.71 -0.82 -16.86
C VAL A 279 11.23 -0.80 -16.71
N VAL A 280 11.97 -1.09 -17.79
CA VAL A 280 13.45 -1.05 -17.78
C VAL A 280 13.95 0.36 -17.47
N TRP A 281 13.33 1.38 -18.07
CA TRP A 281 13.70 2.77 -17.84
C TRP A 281 13.41 3.19 -16.40
N LEU A 282 12.28 2.77 -15.84
CA LEU A 282 11.93 3.00 -14.44
C LEU A 282 12.97 2.38 -13.50
N LEU A 283 13.22 1.07 -13.64
CA LEU A 283 14.19 0.35 -12.80
C LEU A 283 15.60 0.95 -12.88
N GLY A 284 15.98 1.49 -14.04
CA GLY A 284 17.25 2.19 -14.21
C GLY A 284 17.28 3.61 -13.65
N ALA A 285 16.13 4.28 -13.60
CA ALA A 285 16.03 5.63 -13.06
C ALA A 285 16.04 5.65 -11.52
N LEU A 286 15.50 4.62 -10.86
CA LEU A 286 15.43 4.54 -9.40
C LEU A 286 16.78 4.71 -8.71
N PRO A 287 17.86 3.99 -9.08
CA PRO A 287 19.18 4.18 -8.48
C PRO A 287 19.75 5.58 -8.67
N LEU A 288 19.43 6.25 -9.80
CA LEU A 288 19.88 7.62 -10.08
C LEU A 288 19.20 8.64 -9.17
N LEU A 289 17.99 8.30 -8.67
CA LEU A 289 17.23 9.11 -7.72
C LEU A 289 17.53 8.76 -6.26
N GLY A 290 18.42 7.78 -6.00
CA GLY A 290 18.72 7.29 -4.67
C GLY A 290 17.62 6.42 -4.06
N LEU A 291 16.70 5.92 -4.90
CA LEU A 291 15.59 5.05 -4.49
C LEU A 291 15.95 3.58 -4.71
N GLY A 292 15.49 2.72 -3.78
CA GLY A 292 15.53 1.27 -3.92
C GLY A 292 14.16 0.71 -4.32
N ILE A 293 14.05 -0.61 -4.35
CA ILE A 293 12.76 -1.31 -4.42
C ILE A 293 12.40 -1.80 -3.02
N ASP A 294 11.27 -1.34 -2.54
CA ASP A 294 10.62 -1.78 -1.32
C ASP A 294 9.47 -2.77 -1.63
N PRO A 295 8.90 -3.45 -0.60
CA PRO A 295 7.83 -4.43 -0.79
C PRO A 295 6.58 -3.90 -1.50
N MET A 296 6.28 -2.60 -1.44
CA MET A 296 5.15 -2.01 -2.15
C MET A 296 5.53 -1.55 -3.55
N SER A 297 6.67 -0.91 -3.72
CA SER A 297 7.13 -0.39 -5.02
C SER A 297 7.48 -1.50 -6.02
N ILE A 298 7.75 -2.74 -5.55
CA ILE A 298 7.96 -3.91 -6.43
C ILE A 298 6.73 -4.25 -7.28
N LEU A 299 5.54 -3.77 -6.89
CA LEU A 299 4.31 -3.97 -7.65
C LEU A 299 4.18 -3.00 -8.83
N VAL A 300 4.91 -1.87 -8.80
CA VAL A 300 4.83 -0.83 -9.83
C VAL A 300 5.26 -1.33 -11.21
N PRO A 301 6.34 -2.10 -11.39
CA PRO A 301 6.69 -2.71 -12.67
C PRO A 301 5.54 -3.45 -13.35
N PHE A 302 4.72 -4.19 -12.58
CA PHE A 302 3.53 -4.88 -13.08
C PHE A 302 2.47 -3.92 -13.61
N LEU A 303 2.19 -2.88 -12.82
CA LEU A 303 1.21 -1.87 -13.20
C LEU A 303 1.64 -1.14 -14.46
N ILE A 304 2.89 -0.68 -14.51
CA ILE A 304 3.47 0.03 -15.66
C ILE A 304 3.48 -0.86 -16.91
N PHE A 305 3.85 -2.13 -16.78
CA PHE A 305 3.78 -3.09 -17.88
C PHE A 305 2.34 -3.26 -18.39
N SER A 306 1.39 -3.48 -17.48
CA SER A 306 -0.01 -3.73 -17.83
C SER A 306 -0.66 -2.51 -18.50
N ILE A 307 -0.45 -1.30 -17.96
CA ILE A 307 -0.89 -0.04 -18.57
C ILE A 307 -0.20 0.16 -19.92
N GLY A 308 1.11 -0.15 -20.02
CA GLY A 308 1.88 -0.09 -21.25
C GLY A 308 1.31 -0.95 -22.36
N VAL A 309 0.94 -2.19 -22.06
CA VAL A 309 0.26 -3.11 -22.98
C VAL A 309 -1.07 -2.53 -23.45
N SER A 310 -1.87 -1.96 -22.54
CA SER A 310 -3.15 -1.32 -22.86
C SER A 310 -3.00 -0.26 -23.93
N HIS A 311 -2.11 0.69 -23.73
CA HIS A 311 -1.88 1.77 -24.68
C HIS A 311 -1.23 1.30 -25.99
N ALA A 312 -0.34 0.30 -25.93
CA ALA A 312 0.26 -0.31 -27.10
C ALA A 312 -0.77 -1.02 -27.97
N VAL A 313 -1.72 -1.73 -27.38
CA VAL A 313 -2.83 -2.41 -28.10
C VAL A 313 -3.71 -1.39 -28.81
N GLN A 314 -4.07 -0.29 -28.16
CA GLN A 314 -4.91 0.74 -28.77
C GLN A 314 -4.21 1.39 -29.97
N MET A 315 -2.93 1.74 -29.84
CA MET A 315 -2.13 2.33 -30.91
C MET A 315 -1.97 1.35 -32.09
N THR A 316 -1.64 0.08 -31.78
CA THR A 316 -1.49 -0.98 -32.78
C THR A 316 -2.82 -1.27 -33.51
N ASN A 317 -3.94 -1.21 -32.80
CA ASN A 317 -5.26 -1.40 -33.38
C ASN A 317 -5.63 -0.25 -34.34
N ALA A 318 -5.37 1.00 -33.95
CA ALA A 318 -5.59 2.16 -34.82
C ALA A 318 -4.72 2.10 -36.08
N TRP A 319 -3.44 1.71 -35.93
CA TRP A 319 -2.53 1.48 -37.05
C TRP A 319 -3.04 0.38 -38.00
N LYS A 320 -3.48 -0.76 -37.44
CA LYS A 320 -4.05 -1.88 -38.21
C LYS A 320 -5.31 -1.45 -38.99
N GLN A 321 -6.20 -0.66 -38.39
CA GLN A 321 -7.38 -0.13 -39.06
C GLN A 321 -7.01 0.79 -40.24
N ALA A 322 -5.96 1.60 -40.11
CA ALA A 322 -5.48 2.45 -41.22
C ALA A 322 -4.89 1.60 -42.37
N LEU A 323 -4.14 0.54 -42.07
CA LEU A 323 -3.64 -0.41 -43.08
C LEU A 323 -4.76 -1.13 -43.80
N VAL A 324 -5.83 -1.52 -43.11
CA VAL A 324 -7.04 -2.16 -43.72
C VAL A 324 -7.70 -1.21 -44.71
N ARG A 325 -7.64 0.11 -44.47
CA ARG A 325 -8.13 1.14 -45.42
C ARG A 325 -7.16 1.43 -46.59
N GLY A 326 -6.02 0.75 -46.66
CA GLY A 326 -5.07 0.88 -47.76
C GLY A 326 -3.92 1.88 -47.51
N ALA A 327 -3.78 2.43 -46.29
CA ALA A 327 -2.68 3.32 -45.99
C ALA A 327 -1.34 2.58 -45.99
N SER A 328 -0.24 3.28 -46.34
CA SER A 328 1.11 2.74 -46.14
C SER A 328 1.44 2.58 -44.67
N PRO A 329 2.40 1.70 -44.27
CA PRO A 329 2.79 1.54 -42.85
C PRO A 329 3.17 2.86 -42.17
N VAL A 330 3.81 3.77 -42.90
CA VAL A 330 4.23 5.08 -42.41
C VAL A 330 3.05 6.00 -42.20
N ASP A 331 2.14 6.07 -43.18
CA ASP A 331 0.94 6.91 -43.09
C ASP A 331 -0.03 6.37 -42.05
N ALA A 332 -0.13 5.03 -41.95
CA ALA A 332 -0.92 4.38 -40.91
C ALA A 332 -0.40 4.69 -39.49
N ALA A 333 0.93 4.74 -39.29
CA ALA A 333 1.55 5.13 -38.04
C ALA A 333 1.29 6.61 -37.70
N ARG A 334 1.35 7.48 -38.72
CA ARG A 334 1.04 8.90 -38.59
C ARG A 334 -0.44 9.11 -38.23
N ASP A 335 -1.35 8.42 -38.91
CA ASP A 335 -2.80 8.48 -38.62
C ASP A 335 -3.15 7.98 -37.22
N ALA A 336 -2.53 6.86 -36.80
CA ALA A 336 -2.70 6.33 -35.46
C ALA A 336 -2.20 7.31 -34.38
N PHE A 337 -1.04 7.94 -34.61
CA PHE A 337 -0.51 8.97 -33.71
C PHE A 337 -1.48 10.15 -33.60
N ARG A 338 -1.91 10.73 -34.71
CA ARG A 338 -2.83 11.87 -34.72
C ARG A 338 -4.11 11.61 -33.95
N LYS A 339 -4.69 10.42 -34.11
CA LYS A 339 -5.95 10.02 -33.44
C LYS A 339 -5.83 9.71 -31.97
N LEU A 340 -4.64 9.23 -31.53
CA LEU A 340 -4.46 8.71 -30.17
C LEU A 340 -3.51 9.54 -29.32
N PHE A 341 -2.89 10.59 -29.86
CA PHE A 341 -1.96 11.42 -29.09
C PHE A 341 -2.69 12.13 -27.93
N VAL A 342 -3.72 12.90 -28.25
CA VAL A 342 -4.45 13.68 -27.26
C VAL A 342 -5.16 12.79 -26.23
N PRO A 343 -6.09 11.88 -26.62
CA PRO A 343 -6.81 11.09 -25.64
C PRO A 343 -5.90 10.16 -24.83
N GLY A 344 -4.89 9.58 -25.47
CA GLY A 344 -3.96 8.70 -24.78
C GLY A 344 -2.95 9.41 -23.90
N THR A 345 -2.57 10.66 -24.19
CA THR A 345 -1.73 11.46 -23.29
C THR A 345 -2.54 11.95 -22.10
N VAL A 346 -3.78 12.37 -22.30
CA VAL A 346 -4.69 12.75 -21.22
C VAL A 346 -4.92 11.59 -20.27
N ALA A 347 -5.19 10.39 -20.80
CA ALA A 347 -5.34 9.19 -19.99
C ALA A 347 -4.10 8.89 -19.13
N LEU A 348 -2.90 8.92 -19.73
CA LEU A 348 -1.65 8.73 -18.98
C LEU A 348 -1.39 9.86 -17.96
N LEU A 349 -1.72 11.11 -18.29
CA LEU A 349 -1.62 12.21 -17.32
C LEU A 349 -2.59 12.05 -16.17
N THR A 350 -3.80 11.52 -16.41
CA THR A 350 -4.74 11.22 -15.32
C THR A 350 -4.18 10.16 -14.38
N ASN A 351 -3.54 9.12 -14.92
CA ASN A 351 -2.85 8.11 -14.11
C ASN A 351 -1.70 8.73 -13.30
N ALA A 352 -0.86 9.56 -13.94
CA ALA A 352 0.23 10.25 -13.25
C ALA A 352 -0.29 11.18 -12.14
N LEU A 353 -1.38 11.91 -12.37
CA LEU A 353 -2.04 12.73 -11.34
C LEU A 353 -2.58 11.87 -10.19
N GLY A 354 -3.16 10.71 -10.48
CA GLY A 354 -3.57 9.74 -9.47
C GLY A 354 -2.41 9.35 -8.56
N PHE A 355 -1.27 8.98 -9.15
CA PHE A 355 -0.07 8.64 -8.39
C PHE A 355 0.52 9.83 -7.63
N MET A 356 0.41 11.03 -8.18
CA MET A 356 0.85 12.25 -7.50
C MET A 356 0.02 12.56 -6.25
N VAL A 357 -1.27 12.25 -6.25
CA VAL A 357 -2.14 12.39 -5.07
C VAL A 357 -1.67 11.48 -3.94
N ILE A 358 -1.24 10.27 -4.24
CA ILE A 358 -0.70 9.32 -3.26
C ILE A 358 0.55 9.87 -2.56
N MET A 359 1.37 10.69 -3.22
CA MET A 359 2.57 11.29 -2.62
C MET A 359 2.27 12.25 -1.46
N ARG A 360 1.02 12.68 -1.28
CA ARG A 360 0.60 13.54 -0.15
C ARG A 360 0.46 12.78 1.16
N ILE A 361 0.41 11.45 1.11
CA ILE A 361 0.31 10.61 2.30
C ILE A 361 1.63 10.69 3.06
N ARG A 362 1.56 10.93 4.37
CA ARG A 362 2.73 11.12 5.24
C ARG A 362 3.34 9.80 5.73
N ILE A 363 3.37 8.80 4.86
CA ILE A 363 3.99 7.49 5.09
C ILE A 363 4.97 7.28 3.94
N ASP A 364 6.26 7.20 4.23
CA ASP A 364 7.32 7.27 3.21
C ASP A 364 7.24 6.16 2.17
N ILE A 365 6.91 4.92 2.56
CA ILE A 365 6.76 3.80 1.62
C ILE A 365 5.64 4.05 0.59
N VAL A 366 4.53 4.67 1.01
CA VAL A 366 3.40 5.02 0.13
C VAL A 366 3.77 6.19 -0.77
N ARG A 367 4.52 7.14 -0.26
CA ARG A 367 5.03 8.27 -1.05
C ARG A 367 6.02 7.81 -2.10
N GLU A 368 6.94 6.90 -1.78
CA GLU A 368 7.89 6.31 -2.74
C GLU A 368 7.17 5.48 -3.80
N LEU A 369 6.13 4.71 -3.42
CA LEU A 369 5.24 4.05 -4.37
C LEU A 369 4.63 5.05 -5.37
N GLY A 370 4.12 6.17 -4.88
CA GLY A 370 3.55 7.25 -5.71
C GLY A 370 4.57 7.85 -6.67
N ILE A 371 5.79 8.15 -6.20
CA ILE A 371 6.90 8.68 -7.01
C ILE A 371 7.28 7.69 -8.13
N THR A 372 7.49 6.43 -7.75
CA THR A 372 7.89 5.35 -8.66
C THR A 372 6.84 5.13 -9.74
N ALA A 373 5.56 5.05 -9.36
CA ALA A 373 4.46 4.85 -10.29
C ALA A 373 4.24 6.06 -11.21
N CYS A 374 4.30 7.28 -10.68
CA CYS A 374 4.19 8.51 -11.47
C CYS A 374 5.31 8.59 -12.51
N LEU A 375 6.56 8.34 -12.11
CA LEU A 375 7.71 8.32 -13.00
C LEU A 375 7.53 7.27 -14.11
N GLY A 376 7.11 6.06 -13.76
CA GLY A 376 6.88 4.98 -14.73
C GLY A 376 5.85 5.37 -15.79
N VAL A 377 4.74 6.01 -15.40
CA VAL A 377 3.71 6.49 -16.34
C VAL A 377 4.23 7.63 -17.20
N LEU A 378 4.99 8.57 -16.67
CA LEU A 378 5.58 9.65 -17.45
C LEU A 378 6.56 9.11 -18.52
N LEU A 379 7.39 8.13 -18.15
CA LEU A 379 8.28 7.44 -19.10
C LEU A 379 7.47 6.69 -20.18
N MET A 380 6.32 6.16 -19.81
CA MET A 380 5.42 5.48 -20.73
C MET A 380 4.83 6.43 -21.80
N ILE A 381 4.63 7.71 -21.51
CA ILE A 381 4.22 8.70 -22.51
C ILE A 381 5.23 8.69 -23.64
N VAL A 382 6.52 8.71 -23.35
CA VAL A 382 7.57 8.70 -24.37
C VAL A 382 7.57 7.38 -25.15
N THR A 383 7.56 6.24 -24.45
CA THR A 383 7.66 4.94 -25.13
C THR A 383 6.44 4.62 -25.98
N ASN A 384 5.23 4.88 -25.51
CA ASN A 384 4.00 4.57 -26.25
C ASN A 384 3.61 5.63 -27.28
N LYS A 385 3.88 6.93 -27.05
CA LYS A 385 3.47 7.99 -27.98
C LYS A 385 4.55 8.36 -29.00
N VAL A 386 5.82 8.18 -28.69
CA VAL A 386 6.91 8.49 -29.61
C VAL A 386 7.46 7.21 -30.23
N PHE A 387 7.82 6.23 -29.39
CA PHE A 387 8.59 5.10 -29.83
C PHE A 387 7.74 4.05 -30.58
N LEU A 388 6.56 3.75 -30.10
CA LEU A 388 5.67 2.78 -30.74
C LEU A 388 5.29 3.18 -32.17
N PRO A 389 4.89 4.43 -32.49
CA PRO A 389 4.66 4.85 -33.89
C PRO A 389 5.88 4.68 -34.79
N ILE A 390 7.09 4.97 -34.28
CA ILE A 390 8.33 4.75 -35.01
C ILE A 390 8.50 3.28 -35.39
N LEU A 391 8.36 2.36 -34.43
CA LEU A 391 8.46 0.93 -34.67
C LEU A 391 7.39 0.42 -35.64
N LEU A 392 6.13 0.89 -35.49
CA LEU A 392 5.03 0.54 -36.39
C LEU A 392 5.30 1.04 -37.83
N SER A 393 5.99 2.18 -38.02
CA SER A 393 6.34 2.70 -39.36
C SER A 393 7.30 1.79 -40.12
N TYR A 394 8.09 0.96 -39.44
CA TYR A 394 8.97 -0.03 -40.05
C TYR A 394 8.35 -1.41 -40.22
N THR A 395 7.19 -1.63 -39.57
CA THR A 395 6.54 -2.94 -39.51
C THR A 395 5.57 -3.13 -40.68
N ARG A 396 5.64 -4.28 -41.35
CA ARG A 396 4.65 -4.68 -42.37
C ARG A 396 3.79 -5.80 -41.80
N LEU A 397 2.47 -5.65 -41.94
CA LEU A 397 1.53 -6.68 -41.55
C LEU A 397 1.60 -7.86 -42.53
N GLU A 398 1.54 -9.07 -42.03
CA GLU A 398 1.55 -10.29 -42.86
C GLU A 398 0.32 -10.31 -43.77
N ARG A 399 0.50 -10.69 -45.04
CA ARG A 399 -0.57 -10.72 -46.05
C ARG A 399 -1.83 -11.48 -45.57
N GLY A 400 -1.63 -12.62 -44.89
CA GLY A 400 -2.74 -13.41 -44.35
C GLY A 400 -3.52 -12.71 -43.22
N THR A 401 -2.84 -11.99 -42.35
CA THR A 401 -3.44 -11.22 -41.28
C THR A 401 -4.19 -10.00 -41.82
N LEU A 402 -3.63 -9.33 -42.82
CA LEU A 402 -4.28 -8.19 -43.48
C LEU A 402 -5.54 -8.63 -44.23
N ALA A 403 -5.45 -9.68 -45.04
CA ALA A 403 -6.61 -10.22 -45.79
C ALA A 403 -7.74 -10.66 -44.84
N ARG A 404 -7.42 -11.30 -43.71
CA ARG A 404 -8.41 -11.66 -42.69
C ARG A 404 -9.04 -10.40 -42.07
N ALA A 405 -8.26 -9.40 -41.72
CA ALA A 405 -8.74 -8.15 -41.15
C ALA A 405 -9.68 -7.40 -42.13
N GLN A 406 -9.33 -7.40 -43.44
CA GLN A 406 -10.18 -6.83 -44.51
C GLN A 406 -11.49 -7.60 -44.64
N ARG A 407 -11.44 -8.95 -44.63
CA ARG A 407 -12.68 -9.78 -44.67
C ARG A 407 -13.58 -9.51 -43.48
N THR A 408 -13.02 -9.40 -42.28
CA THR A 408 -13.79 -9.09 -41.04
C THR A 408 -14.39 -7.68 -41.11
N ALA A 409 -13.70 -6.71 -41.71
CA ALA A 409 -14.18 -5.35 -41.89
C ALA A 409 -15.31 -5.33 -42.92
N ALA A 410 -15.16 -6.07 -44.04
CA ALA A 410 -16.17 -6.18 -45.11
C ALA A 410 -17.44 -6.93 -44.68
N ALA A 411 -17.31 -7.95 -43.85
CA ALA A 411 -18.43 -8.72 -43.29
C ALA A 411 -19.30 -7.93 -42.29
N GLY A 412 -19.12 -6.62 -42.18
CA GLY A 412 -19.96 -5.72 -41.40
C GLY A 412 -20.08 -6.15 -39.92
N GLY A 413 -19.00 -6.37 -39.22
CA GLY A 413 -18.92 -6.88 -37.80
C GLY A 413 -19.71 -6.08 -36.75
N SER A 414 -20.79 -5.46 -37.13
CA SER A 414 -21.61 -4.55 -36.34
C SER A 414 -22.58 -5.23 -35.36
N GLY A 415 -22.98 -6.48 -35.64
CA GLY A 415 -24.12 -7.10 -34.94
C GLY A 415 -23.90 -7.38 -33.45
N ARG A 416 -22.67 -7.57 -32.99
CA ARG A 416 -22.40 -7.83 -31.57
C ARG A 416 -22.34 -6.55 -30.74
N TRP A 417 -21.69 -5.52 -31.24
CA TRP A 417 -21.49 -4.25 -30.51
C TRP A 417 -22.74 -3.36 -30.57
N SER A 418 -23.57 -3.45 -31.63
CA SER A 418 -24.85 -2.75 -31.72
C SER A 418 -25.83 -3.14 -30.59
N ARG A 419 -25.67 -4.35 -30.00
CA ARG A 419 -26.49 -4.76 -28.85
C ARG A 419 -26.26 -3.86 -27.64
N PHE A 420 -25.07 -3.37 -27.45
CA PHE A 420 -24.73 -2.45 -26.34
C PHE A 420 -25.27 -1.04 -26.56
N ALA A 421 -25.60 -0.67 -27.82
CA ALA A 421 -26.24 0.60 -28.14
C ALA A 421 -27.65 0.76 -27.50
N VAL A 422 -28.25 -0.35 -27.08
CA VAL A 422 -29.54 -0.34 -26.38
C VAL A 422 -29.45 0.47 -25.07
N PHE A 423 -28.31 0.40 -24.34
CA PHE A 423 -28.11 1.13 -23.08
C PHE A 423 -27.97 2.65 -23.25
N ALA A 424 -27.77 3.11 -24.50
CA ALA A 424 -27.81 4.53 -24.87
C ALA A 424 -29.22 5.06 -25.12
N ARG A 425 -30.26 4.23 -25.00
CA ARG A 425 -31.66 4.63 -25.14
C ARG A 425 -32.29 4.95 -23.78
N PRO A 426 -33.22 5.91 -23.67
CA PRO A 426 -33.77 6.37 -22.40
C PRO A 426 -34.43 5.27 -21.54
N ALA A 427 -35.22 4.37 -22.14
CA ALA A 427 -35.93 3.34 -21.40
C ALA A 427 -35.00 2.26 -20.80
N PRO A 428 -34.04 1.64 -21.53
CA PRO A 428 -33.03 0.74 -20.93
C PRO A 428 -32.08 1.44 -19.97
N ALA A 429 -31.79 2.72 -20.19
CA ALA A 429 -30.96 3.51 -19.26
C ALA A 429 -31.58 3.57 -17.86
N LEU A 430 -32.90 3.63 -17.73
CA LEU A 430 -33.58 3.61 -16.43
C LEU A 430 -33.32 2.31 -15.67
N GLY A 431 -33.30 1.16 -16.36
CA GLY A 431 -32.92 -0.12 -15.76
C GLY A 431 -31.48 -0.13 -15.26
N VAL A 432 -30.53 0.46 -16.02
CA VAL A 432 -29.15 0.60 -15.60
C VAL A 432 -29.05 1.49 -14.35
N PHE A 433 -29.81 2.58 -14.28
CA PHE A 433 -29.83 3.44 -13.09
C PHE A 433 -30.40 2.74 -11.87
N ALA A 434 -31.46 1.95 -12.02
CA ALA A 434 -32.04 1.18 -10.92
C ALA A 434 -31.02 0.20 -10.33
N VAL A 435 -30.29 -0.51 -11.20
CA VAL A 435 -29.20 -1.41 -10.76
C VAL A 435 -28.06 -0.62 -10.12
N ALA A 436 -27.62 0.49 -10.73
CA ALA A 436 -26.56 1.32 -10.19
C ALA A 436 -26.92 1.90 -8.80
N LEU A 437 -28.17 2.34 -8.63
CA LEU A 437 -28.68 2.84 -7.35
C LEU A 437 -28.76 1.74 -6.29
N ALA A 438 -29.20 0.54 -6.67
CA ALA A 438 -29.21 -0.62 -5.78
C ALA A 438 -27.81 -1.00 -5.34
N LEU A 439 -26.84 -1.02 -6.27
CA LEU A 439 -25.42 -1.27 -5.99
C LEU A 439 -24.82 -0.15 -5.12
N LEU A 440 -25.21 1.10 -5.35
CA LEU A 440 -24.78 2.24 -4.54
C LEU A 440 -25.30 2.11 -3.11
N ALA A 441 -26.58 1.81 -2.93
CA ALA A 441 -27.20 1.62 -1.62
C ALA A 441 -26.54 0.45 -0.86
N TYR A 442 -26.43 -0.70 -1.52
CA TYR A 442 -25.78 -1.87 -0.94
C TYR A 442 -24.30 -1.59 -0.61
N GLY A 443 -23.56 -1.02 -1.57
CA GLY A 443 -22.16 -0.67 -1.38
C GLY A 443 -21.93 0.31 -0.23
N THR A 444 -22.81 1.31 -0.09
CA THR A 444 -22.73 2.30 0.99
C THR A 444 -23.02 1.67 2.37
N LEU A 445 -23.98 0.75 2.44
CA LEU A 445 -24.29 0.04 3.69
C LEU A 445 -23.14 -0.86 4.12
N GLU A 446 -22.57 -1.64 3.20
CA GLU A 446 -21.46 -2.54 3.50
C GLU A 446 -20.16 -1.78 3.77
N SER A 447 -19.87 -0.70 3.03
CA SER A 447 -18.64 0.10 3.23
C SER A 447 -18.56 0.75 4.62
N ARG A 448 -19.69 0.95 5.31
CA ARG A 448 -19.70 1.44 6.70
C ARG A 448 -19.13 0.44 7.70
N LYS A 449 -19.02 -0.84 7.31
CA LYS A 449 -18.43 -1.89 8.14
C LYS A 449 -16.92 -2.03 7.91
N LEU A 450 -16.34 -1.19 7.04
CA LEU A 450 -14.92 -1.20 6.78
C LEU A 450 -14.15 -0.73 8.01
N GLU A 451 -13.26 -1.57 8.50
CA GLU A 451 -12.41 -1.28 9.65
C GLU A 451 -11.07 -0.71 9.18
N ILE A 452 -10.54 0.26 9.95
CA ILE A 452 -9.21 0.82 9.72
C ILE A 452 -8.20 0.00 10.52
N GLY A 453 -7.13 -0.43 9.86
CA GLY A 453 -6.10 -1.28 10.44
C GLY A 453 -6.25 -2.75 10.05
N ASP A 454 -5.58 -3.60 10.79
CA ASP A 454 -5.63 -5.04 10.55
C ASP A 454 -6.85 -5.69 11.23
N ILE A 455 -7.43 -6.69 10.58
CA ILE A 455 -8.59 -7.43 11.09
C ILE A 455 -8.16 -8.80 11.60
N GLY A 456 -6.97 -9.28 11.23
CA GLY A 456 -6.46 -10.59 11.63
C GLY A 456 -5.46 -10.52 12.77
N THR A 457 -5.28 -11.67 13.44
CA THR A 457 -4.21 -11.89 14.41
C THR A 457 -2.93 -12.35 13.70
N GLY A 458 -1.77 -11.80 14.06
CA GLY A 458 -0.47 -12.14 13.45
C GLY A 458 0.02 -11.08 12.47
N ALA A 459 1.17 -11.31 11.83
CA ALA A 459 1.78 -10.35 10.92
C ALA A 459 0.88 -10.13 9.68
N PRO A 460 0.40 -8.90 9.47
CA PRO A 460 -0.55 -8.59 8.40
C PRO A 460 0.05 -8.67 7.00
N GLU A 461 1.38 -8.65 6.89
CA GLU A 461 2.12 -8.78 5.65
C GLU A 461 2.11 -10.23 5.10
N LEU A 462 1.87 -11.20 5.97
CA LEU A 462 1.95 -12.62 5.67
C LEU A 462 0.56 -13.28 5.71
N ARG A 463 0.42 -14.41 5.02
CA ARG A 463 -0.81 -15.20 5.07
C ARG A 463 -1.07 -15.76 6.46
N ALA A 464 -2.34 -15.95 6.84
CA ALA A 464 -2.71 -16.53 8.14
C ALA A 464 -2.09 -17.92 8.36
N ASN A 465 -1.91 -18.72 7.31
CA ASN A 465 -1.27 -20.03 7.34
C ASN A 465 0.25 -19.99 7.15
N SER A 466 0.88 -18.83 7.17
CA SER A 466 2.34 -18.71 7.13
C SER A 466 2.95 -19.27 8.42
N ARG A 467 4.20 -19.75 8.32
CA ARG A 467 4.89 -20.31 9.49
C ARG A 467 4.98 -19.27 10.63
N TYR A 468 5.29 -18.02 10.30
CA TYR A 468 5.33 -16.93 11.27
C TYR A 468 4.00 -16.78 12.03
N ASN A 469 2.88 -16.77 11.33
CA ASN A 469 1.57 -16.56 11.96
C ASN A 469 1.12 -17.79 12.79
N ILE A 470 1.50 -18.99 12.38
CA ILE A 470 1.31 -20.21 13.20
C ILE A 470 2.13 -20.12 14.48
N ASP A 471 3.40 -19.71 14.39
CA ASP A 471 4.28 -19.52 15.54
C ASP A 471 3.76 -18.42 16.47
N ASN A 472 3.25 -17.31 15.90
CA ASN A 472 2.66 -16.22 16.68
C ASN A 472 1.43 -16.69 17.47
N ALA A 473 0.53 -17.41 16.83
CA ALA A 473 -0.65 -17.97 17.49
C ALA A 473 -0.25 -18.95 18.61
N ALA A 474 0.76 -19.78 18.38
CA ALA A 474 1.26 -20.70 19.39
C ALA A 474 1.85 -19.97 20.62
N ILE A 475 2.67 -18.95 20.42
CA ILE A 475 3.28 -18.19 21.51
C ILE A 475 2.22 -17.40 22.27
N THR A 476 1.31 -16.70 21.58
CA THR A 476 0.25 -15.91 22.22
C THR A 476 -0.69 -16.76 23.07
N HIS A 477 -0.92 -18.02 22.65
CA HIS A 477 -1.75 -18.95 23.43
C HIS A 477 -1.02 -19.51 24.66
N GLN A 478 0.29 -19.70 24.57
CA GLN A 478 1.08 -20.38 25.62
C GLN A 478 1.57 -19.41 26.70
N TYR A 479 1.76 -18.14 26.38
CA TYR A 479 2.36 -17.15 27.25
C TYR A 479 1.44 -15.95 27.46
N ASN A 480 1.67 -15.22 28.56
CA ASN A 480 0.97 -13.96 28.88
C ASN A 480 1.70 -12.73 28.35
N ILE A 481 2.76 -12.94 27.57
CA ILE A 481 3.55 -11.92 26.88
C ILE A 481 3.61 -12.24 25.39
N GLY A 482 3.65 -11.20 24.60
CA GLY A 482 3.77 -11.31 23.14
C GLY A 482 4.60 -10.17 22.58
N VAL A 483 4.54 -10.02 21.27
CA VAL A 483 5.13 -8.88 20.55
C VAL A 483 4.17 -7.69 20.46
N ASP A 484 2.90 -7.89 20.80
CA ASP A 484 1.86 -6.86 20.71
C ASP A 484 1.88 -5.98 21.96
N VAL A 485 2.74 -4.98 21.90
CA VAL A 485 3.02 -4.07 23.02
C VAL A 485 2.74 -2.63 22.60
N LEU A 486 1.96 -1.94 23.43
CA LEU A 486 1.77 -0.49 23.38
C LEU A 486 2.58 0.15 24.51
N SER A 487 3.48 1.05 24.17
CA SER A 487 4.28 1.81 25.13
C SER A 487 3.67 3.18 25.38
N VAL A 488 3.41 3.49 26.63
CA VAL A 488 3.02 4.82 27.09
C VAL A 488 4.17 5.40 27.91
N ILE A 489 4.65 6.58 27.54
CA ILE A 489 5.67 7.30 28.29
C ILE A 489 4.97 8.31 29.19
N VAL A 490 5.25 8.20 30.48
CA VAL A 490 4.86 9.17 31.48
C VAL A 490 5.99 10.18 31.64
N GLU A 491 5.80 11.35 31.05
CA GLU A 491 6.75 12.47 31.17
C GLU A 491 6.49 13.22 32.46
N THR A 492 7.56 13.50 33.22
CA THR A 492 7.49 14.24 34.49
C THR A 492 8.36 15.49 34.45
N THR A 493 7.91 16.56 35.06
CA THR A 493 8.64 17.83 35.13
C THR A 493 8.60 18.41 36.56
N GLY A 494 9.66 19.09 36.94
CA GLY A 494 9.70 19.75 38.27
C GLY A 494 9.93 18.84 39.48
N PHE A 495 10.43 17.60 39.24
CA PHE A 495 10.82 16.67 40.28
C PHE A 495 12.32 16.38 40.18
N ASP A 496 13.02 16.26 41.34
CA ASP A 496 14.43 15.87 41.37
C ASP A 496 14.58 14.37 41.02
N ASP A 497 13.73 13.51 41.61
CA ASP A 497 13.54 12.10 41.29
C ASP A 497 12.05 11.75 41.35
N ALA A 498 11.40 11.69 40.18
CA ALA A 498 9.97 11.54 40.12
C ALA A 498 9.43 10.20 40.67
N CYS A 499 10.24 9.13 40.68
CA CYS A 499 9.86 7.83 41.24
C CYS A 499 9.74 7.85 42.77
N LEU A 500 10.34 8.82 43.43
CA LEU A 500 10.24 8.98 44.89
C LEU A 500 9.08 9.90 45.33
N HIS A 501 8.29 10.35 44.40
CA HIS A 501 7.13 11.21 44.66
C HIS A 501 5.81 10.44 44.54
N TYR A 502 5.08 10.34 45.66
CA TYR A 502 3.80 9.61 45.71
C TYR A 502 2.76 10.08 44.67
N PRO A 503 2.58 11.38 44.37
CA PRO A 503 1.64 11.82 43.33
C PRO A 503 1.94 11.22 41.95
N VAL A 504 3.22 11.12 41.58
CA VAL A 504 3.67 10.52 40.32
C VAL A 504 3.39 9.02 40.29
N MET A 505 3.88 8.31 41.32
CA MET A 505 3.73 6.85 41.40
C MET A 505 2.26 6.42 41.53
N SER A 506 1.44 7.18 42.25
CA SER A 506 0.01 6.90 42.37
C SER A 506 -0.78 7.22 41.08
N ALA A 507 -0.34 8.20 40.27
CA ALA A 507 -0.91 8.45 38.96
C ALA A 507 -0.64 7.28 38.01
N ILE A 508 0.60 6.75 38.02
CA ILE A 508 0.98 5.55 37.25
C ILE A 508 0.18 4.33 37.71
N GLU A 509 0.04 4.14 39.02
CA GLU A 509 -0.74 3.03 39.58
C GLU A 509 -2.21 3.09 39.15
N ARG A 510 -2.86 4.27 39.25
CA ARG A 510 -4.24 4.43 38.78
C ARG A 510 -4.37 4.17 37.30
N PHE A 511 -3.40 4.64 36.50
CA PHE A 511 -3.36 4.37 35.06
C PHE A 511 -3.25 2.87 34.79
N GLU A 512 -2.31 2.19 35.46
CA GLU A 512 -2.11 0.75 35.33
C GLU A 512 -3.39 -0.04 35.71
N MET A 513 -4.02 0.32 36.82
CA MET A 513 -5.25 -0.33 37.27
C MET A 513 -6.42 -0.12 36.28
N ASN A 514 -6.54 1.09 35.75
CA ASN A 514 -7.55 1.38 34.74
C ASN A 514 -7.29 0.54 33.48
N MET A 515 -6.08 0.56 32.95
CA MET A 515 -5.73 -0.17 31.73
C MET A 515 -5.89 -1.69 31.85
N ARG A 516 -5.65 -2.26 33.02
CA ARG A 516 -5.90 -3.70 33.27
C ARG A 516 -7.38 -4.09 33.14
N GLY A 517 -8.29 -3.14 33.34
CA GLY A 517 -9.74 -3.32 33.16
C GLY A 517 -10.24 -3.13 31.75
N VAL A 518 -9.39 -2.62 30.84
CA VAL A 518 -9.78 -2.31 29.45
C VAL A 518 -9.87 -3.57 28.59
N ALA A 519 -10.98 -3.71 27.87
CA ALA A 519 -11.15 -4.81 26.93
C ALA A 519 -10.04 -4.80 25.87
N GLY A 520 -9.46 -5.97 25.59
CA GLY A 520 -8.34 -6.09 24.65
C GLY A 520 -6.96 -5.98 25.31
N VAL A 521 -6.84 -5.51 26.55
CA VAL A 521 -5.59 -5.55 27.31
C VAL A 521 -5.38 -6.94 27.91
N GLN A 522 -4.19 -7.48 27.75
CA GLN A 522 -3.78 -8.77 28.32
C GLN A 522 -3.08 -8.59 29.68
N SER A 523 -2.11 -7.68 29.72
CA SER A 523 -1.38 -7.33 30.94
C SER A 523 -0.78 -5.94 30.86
N VAL A 524 -0.45 -5.36 32.01
CA VAL A 524 0.23 -4.06 32.11
C VAL A 524 1.39 -4.20 33.06
N THR A 525 2.54 -3.64 32.67
CA THR A 525 3.76 -3.60 33.47
C THR A 525 4.23 -2.16 33.62
N SER A 526 4.52 -1.75 34.85
CA SER A 526 5.03 -0.42 35.17
C SER A 526 6.05 -0.50 36.30
N VAL A 527 6.82 0.56 36.49
CA VAL A 527 7.71 0.68 37.67
C VAL A 527 6.92 0.67 38.98
N SER A 528 5.67 1.13 38.98
CA SER A 528 4.81 1.12 40.17
C SER A 528 4.54 -0.31 40.63
N SER A 529 4.14 -1.21 39.72
CA SER A 529 3.88 -2.61 40.05
C SER A 529 5.16 -3.33 40.51
N GLN A 530 6.27 -3.04 39.89
CA GLN A 530 7.56 -3.63 40.28
C GLN A 530 8.03 -3.10 41.63
N GLY A 531 7.96 -1.78 41.87
CA GLY A 531 8.31 -1.16 43.11
C GLY A 531 7.52 -1.72 44.29
N LYS A 532 6.23 -1.96 44.14
CA LYS A 532 5.40 -2.60 45.19
C LYS A 532 5.86 -4.00 45.54
N VAL A 533 6.34 -4.78 44.58
CA VAL A 533 6.92 -6.12 44.84
C VAL A 533 8.15 -6.01 45.73
N PHE A 534 9.07 -5.07 45.41
CA PHE A 534 10.26 -4.84 46.24
C PHE A 534 9.90 -4.32 47.62
N ILE A 535 8.97 -3.38 47.74
CA ILE A 535 8.52 -2.84 49.03
C ILE A 535 7.91 -3.97 49.90
N ALA A 536 7.06 -4.81 49.35
CA ALA A 536 6.52 -5.95 50.09
C ALA A 536 7.65 -6.90 50.49
N ALA A 537 8.56 -7.09 49.60
CA ALA A 537 9.72 -7.92 49.79
C ALA A 537 10.56 -7.42 50.99
N PHE A 538 10.91 -6.14 51.08
CA PHE A 538 11.62 -5.54 52.23
C PHE A 538 10.82 -5.59 53.57
N ASN A 539 9.53 -5.88 53.50
CA ASN A 539 8.62 -6.03 54.64
C ASN A 539 8.17 -7.48 54.80
N GLU A 540 9.14 -8.40 54.88
CA GLU A 540 8.95 -9.82 55.17
C GLU A 540 8.09 -10.58 54.12
N GLY A 541 7.94 -10.03 52.91
CA GLY A 541 7.11 -10.56 51.83
C GLY A 541 5.61 -10.52 52.12
N ASN A 542 5.20 -9.76 53.14
CA ASN A 542 3.79 -9.65 53.49
C ASN A 542 3.03 -8.88 52.42
N PRO A 543 2.00 -9.48 51.76
CA PRO A 543 1.23 -8.84 50.72
C PRO A 543 0.54 -7.53 51.10
N ARG A 544 0.35 -7.27 52.38
CA ARG A 544 -0.22 -6.00 52.86
C ARG A 544 0.67 -4.81 52.59
N TRP A 545 1.98 -5.04 52.45
CA TRP A 545 2.97 -4.02 52.09
C TRP A 545 3.15 -3.86 50.57
N ALA A 546 2.48 -4.65 49.75
CA ALA A 546 2.46 -4.45 48.31
C ALA A 546 1.61 -3.22 47.92
N ALA A 547 1.94 -2.08 48.52
CA ALA A 547 1.26 -0.79 48.31
C ALA A 547 2.30 0.31 48.17
N LEU A 548 1.93 1.44 47.57
CA LEU A 548 2.78 2.61 47.48
C LEU A 548 2.77 3.42 48.77
N PRO A 549 3.93 3.54 49.46
CA PRO A 549 4.09 4.42 50.61
C PRO A 549 3.87 5.89 50.19
N ARG A 550 3.30 6.70 51.10
CA ARG A 550 3.10 8.13 50.84
C ARG A 550 4.37 8.97 51.07
N SER A 551 5.35 8.43 51.81
CA SER A 551 6.63 9.11 52.07
C SER A 551 7.68 8.72 51.01
N SER A 552 8.56 9.64 50.68
CA SER A 552 9.72 9.38 49.80
C SER A 552 10.62 8.28 50.35
N ASP A 553 10.88 8.28 51.69
CA ASP A 553 11.70 7.26 52.36
C ASP A 553 11.12 5.85 52.18
N GLY A 554 9.78 5.74 52.30
CA GLY A 554 9.12 4.48 52.03
C GLY A 554 9.22 4.04 50.55
N LEU A 555 9.16 4.97 49.61
CA LEU A 555 9.31 4.70 48.20
C LEU A 555 10.73 4.27 47.84
N THR A 556 11.75 4.73 48.60
CA THR A 556 13.12 4.32 48.40
C THR A 556 13.31 2.81 48.55
N GLN A 557 12.47 2.12 49.34
CA GLN A 557 12.49 0.64 49.42
C GLN A 557 12.18 -0.02 48.05
N GLY A 558 11.52 0.70 47.16
CA GLY A 558 11.27 0.25 45.81
C GLY A 558 12.35 0.63 44.79
N SER A 559 13.44 1.27 45.24
CA SER A 559 14.45 1.87 44.33
C SER A 559 15.13 0.88 43.37
N ASN A 560 15.22 -0.40 43.72
CA ASN A 560 15.72 -1.43 42.80
C ASN A 560 14.85 -1.62 41.56
N ALA A 561 13.57 -1.26 41.63
CA ALA A 561 12.70 -1.25 40.46
C ALA A 561 12.86 0.00 39.58
N PHE A 562 13.51 1.05 40.15
CA PHE A 562 13.67 2.37 39.54
C PHE A 562 15.04 2.55 38.87
N ASP A 563 15.80 1.46 38.77
CA ASP A 563 17.08 1.45 38.06
C ASP A 563 16.85 1.68 36.56
N PRO A 564 17.45 2.72 35.93
CA PRO A 564 17.38 2.96 34.52
C PRO A 564 17.81 1.78 33.64
N ASP A 565 18.75 0.95 34.13
CA ASP A 565 19.23 -0.23 33.42
C ASP A 565 18.14 -1.29 33.22
N ASN A 566 17.08 -1.25 34.01
CA ASN A 566 15.88 -2.08 33.76
C ASN A 566 15.10 -1.67 32.51
N GLY A 567 15.38 -0.47 31.95
CA GLY A 567 14.75 0.05 30.73
C GLY A 567 13.28 0.44 30.91
N MET A 568 12.85 0.67 32.17
CA MET A 568 11.49 1.10 32.49
C MET A 568 11.39 2.60 32.81
N ASN A 569 12.50 3.25 33.09
CA ASN A 569 12.59 4.67 33.39
C ASN A 569 13.93 5.24 32.95
N THR A 570 13.99 6.54 32.79
CA THR A 570 15.25 7.29 32.62
C THR A 570 15.82 7.68 33.97
N ALA A 571 17.07 8.17 33.98
CA ALA A 571 17.66 8.74 35.19
C ALA A 571 16.75 9.78 35.82
N ASN A 572 16.62 9.74 37.14
CA ASN A 572 15.74 10.59 37.96
C ASN A 572 14.25 10.48 37.56
N CYS A 573 13.88 9.40 36.90
CA CYS A 573 12.51 9.11 36.47
C CYS A 573 11.82 10.27 35.71
N LYS A 574 12.59 11.03 34.89
CA LYS A 574 12.03 12.11 34.06
C LYS A 574 11.08 11.60 32.99
N ALA A 575 11.30 10.38 32.54
CA ALA A 575 10.38 9.64 31.70
C ALA A 575 10.27 8.21 32.20
N ILE A 576 9.06 7.71 32.30
CA ILE A 576 8.75 6.39 32.84
C ILE A 576 7.91 5.65 31.81
N GLN A 577 8.30 4.43 31.48
CA GLN A 577 7.59 3.61 30.52
C GLN A 577 6.54 2.72 31.21
N VAL A 578 5.34 2.72 30.66
CA VAL A 578 4.29 1.75 30.99
C VAL A 578 4.05 0.88 29.76
N LEU A 579 4.23 -0.42 29.89
CA LEU A 579 4.05 -1.40 28.83
C LEU A 579 2.68 -2.03 28.97
N ILE A 580 1.84 -1.87 27.96
CA ILE A 580 0.51 -2.47 27.83
C ILE A 580 0.61 -3.58 26.79
N TYR A 581 0.48 -4.82 27.23
CA TYR A 581 0.40 -5.99 26.34
C TYR A 581 -1.04 -6.17 25.91
N THR A 582 -1.27 -6.26 24.62
CA THR A 582 -2.61 -6.43 24.06
C THR A 582 -2.86 -7.89 23.68
N LYS A 583 -4.14 -8.31 23.69
CA LYS A 583 -4.53 -9.67 23.29
C LYS A 583 -4.35 -9.91 21.80
N ASN A 584 -4.50 -8.86 21.02
CA ASN A 584 -4.30 -8.84 19.58
C ASN A 584 -3.96 -7.40 19.14
N HIS A 585 -3.67 -7.21 17.86
CA HIS A 585 -3.41 -5.90 17.25
C HIS A 585 -4.47 -5.53 16.21
N GLU A 586 -5.68 -6.04 16.33
CA GLU A 586 -6.79 -5.63 15.47
C GLU A 586 -7.04 -4.12 15.59
N GLY A 587 -7.35 -3.48 14.45
CA GLY A 587 -7.53 -2.03 14.39
C GLY A 587 -8.55 -1.51 15.39
N THR A 588 -9.65 -2.21 15.60
CA THR A 588 -10.71 -1.89 16.57
C THR A 588 -10.23 -2.00 18.03
N THR A 589 -9.46 -3.04 18.35
CA THR A 589 -8.85 -3.21 19.68
C THR A 589 -7.86 -2.08 19.99
N ILE A 590 -7.00 -1.75 19.01
CA ILE A 590 -6.02 -0.67 19.14
C ILE A 590 -6.74 0.67 19.38
N ALA A 591 -7.72 0.99 18.54
CA ALA A 591 -8.48 2.24 18.65
C ALA A 591 -9.13 2.37 20.02
N HIS A 592 -9.79 1.30 20.50
CA HIS A 592 -10.43 1.29 21.82
C HIS A 592 -9.41 1.55 22.95
N ILE A 593 -8.27 0.87 22.93
CA ILE A 593 -7.25 1.06 23.99
C ILE A 593 -6.66 2.49 23.91
N VAL A 594 -6.40 3.01 22.73
CA VAL A 594 -5.89 4.38 22.54
C VAL A 594 -6.87 5.42 23.06
N ASP A 595 -8.15 5.26 22.76
CA ASP A 595 -9.21 6.16 23.25
C ASP A 595 -9.35 6.12 24.77
N GLU A 596 -9.21 4.94 25.37
CA GLU A 596 -9.21 4.78 26.83
C GLU A 596 -8.01 5.48 27.49
N ILE A 597 -6.81 5.37 26.88
CA ILE A 597 -5.62 6.08 27.35
C ILE A 597 -5.83 7.60 27.29
N ARG A 598 -6.36 8.11 26.18
CA ARG A 598 -6.66 9.53 26.01
C ARG A 598 -7.70 10.02 27.03
N ARG A 599 -8.76 9.23 27.22
CA ARG A 599 -9.82 9.52 28.19
C ARG A 599 -9.26 9.56 29.60
N PHE A 600 -8.49 8.55 30.01
CA PHE A 600 -7.85 8.54 31.32
C PHE A 600 -6.99 9.77 31.55
N ALA A 601 -6.14 10.13 30.59
CA ALA A 601 -5.27 11.30 30.67
C ALA A 601 -6.03 12.62 30.82
N ALA A 602 -7.19 12.73 30.16
CA ALA A 602 -8.05 13.92 30.23
C ALA A 602 -8.83 13.99 31.56
N GLU A 603 -9.33 12.85 32.06
CA GLU A 603 -10.14 12.77 33.29
C GLU A 603 -9.31 12.80 34.59
N ASN A 604 -8.02 12.41 34.52
CA ASN A 604 -7.13 12.31 35.67
C ASN A 604 -5.90 13.23 35.55
N PRO A 605 -6.06 14.56 35.35
CA PRO A 605 -4.94 15.46 35.23
C PRO A 605 -4.13 15.45 36.55
N THR A 606 -2.84 15.16 36.45
CA THR A 606 -1.91 15.22 37.58
C THR A 606 -0.90 16.32 37.27
N PRO A 607 -0.68 17.30 38.16
CA PRO A 607 0.29 18.38 37.92
C PRO A 607 1.67 17.82 37.60
N ASN A 608 2.28 18.36 36.55
CA ASN A 608 3.65 18.00 36.10
C ASN A 608 3.81 16.52 35.66
N VAL A 609 2.73 15.81 35.33
CA VAL A 609 2.71 14.44 34.83
C VAL A 609 1.91 14.38 33.55
N ALA A 610 2.51 13.92 32.46
CA ALA A 610 1.86 13.79 31.16
C ALA A 610 1.99 12.36 30.61
N PHE A 611 0.87 11.74 30.25
CA PHE A 611 0.84 10.44 29.59
C PHE A 611 0.93 10.64 28.07
N ARG A 612 1.98 10.09 27.47
CA ARG A 612 2.24 10.19 26.02
C ARG A 612 2.25 8.81 25.40
N LEU A 613 1.38 8.62 24.42
CA LEU A 613 1.50 7.46 23.54
C LEU A 613 2.82 7.57 22.77
N ALA A 614 3.60 6.51 22.76
CA ALA A 614 4.95 6.59 22.21
C ALA A 614 5.23 5.50 21.18
N GLY A 615 5.27 4.23 21.56
CA GLY A 615 5.83 3.21 20.70
C GLY A 615 5.37 1.80 21.07
N GLY A 616 6.28 0.86 20.85
CA GLY A 616 5.94 -0.54 20.78
C GLY A 616 5.30 -0.88 19.43
N ASN A 617 5.16 -2.16 19.13
CA ASN A 617 4.57 -2.60 17.86
C ASN A 617 3.14 -2.03 17.67
N VAL A 618 2.32 -2.15 18.70
CA VAL A 618 0.92 -1.65 18.69
C VAL A 618 0.87 -0.12 18.63
N GLY A 619 1.82 0.59 19.24
CA GLY A 619 1.89 2.05 19.16
C GLY A 619 2.23 2.55 17.75
N VAL A 620 3.11 1.85 17.05
CA VAL A 620 3.40 2.12 15.62
C VAL A 620 2.15 1.87 14.78
N MET A 621 1.45 0.74 15.02
CA MET A 621 0.21 0.42 14.31
C MET A 621 -0.89 1.45 14.60
N ALA A 622 -1.02 1.93 15.84
CA ALA A 622 -1.95 3.00 16.21
C ALA A 622 -1.68 4.29 15.41
N ALA A 623 -0.43 4.74 15.39
CA ALA A 623 -0.04 5.92 14.61
C ALA A 623 -0.30 5.74 13.11
N THR A 624 -0.06 4.54 12.60
CA THR A 624 -0.26 4.19 11.19
C THR A 624 -1.75 4.19 10.84
N ASN A 625 -2.59 3.59 11.68
CA ASN A 625 -4.04 3.55 11.47
C ASN A 625 -4.67 4.95 11.49
N GLU A 626 -4.25 5.82 12.41
CA GLU A 626 -4.69 7.22 12.44
C GLU A 626 -4.25 7.96 11.17
N ALA A 627 -2.98 7.80 10.75
CA ALA A 627 -2.47 8.42 9.54
C ALA A 627 -3.19 7.94 8.26
N VAL A 628 -3.59 6.67 8.22
CA VAL A 628 -4.37 6.08 7.11
C VAL A 628 -5.79 6.64 7.10
N GLY A 629 -6.47 6.70 8.24
CA GLY A 629 -7.81 7.25 8.36
C GLY A 629 -7.89 8.72 7.93
N ASP A 630 -6.95 9.54 8.41
CA ASP A 630 -6.85 10.95 8.03
C ASP A 630 -6.56 11.16 6.53
N ALA A 631 -5.79 10.24 5.93
CA ALA A 631 -5.40 10.34 4.53
C ALA A 631 -6.53 9.94 3.56
N GLU A 632 -7.42 9.01 3.92
CA GLU A 632 -8.41 8.42 3.02
C GLU A 632 -9.30 9.47 2.34
N ILE A 633 -10.00 10.27 3.13
CA ILE A 633 -10.96 11.27 2.62
C ILE A 633 -10.26 12.33 1.78
N ALA A 634 -9.12 12.83 2.28
CA ALA A 634 -8.35 13.84 1.57
C ALA A 634 -7.82 13.31 0.22
N MET A 635 -7.40 12.05 0.18
CA MET A 635 -6.93 11.38 -1.02
C MET A 635 -8.07 11.20 -2.04
N LEU A 636 -9.23 10.69 -1.60
CA LEU A 636 -10.38 10.50 -2.48
C LEU A 636 -10.87 11.81 -3.09
N LEU A 637 -11.03 12.86 -2.29
CA LEU A 637 -11.42 14.20 -2.79
C LEU A 637 -10.39 14.75 -3.77
N SER A 638 -9.11 14.56 -3.51
CA SER A 638 -8.04 15.04 -4.37
C SER A 638 -8.02 14.32 -5.72
N ILE A 639 -8.16 12.98 -5.75
CA ILE A 639 -8.14 12.21 -7.01
C ILE A 639 -9.38 12.51 -7.85
N PHE A 640 -10.57 12.49 -7.27
CA PHE A 640 -11.79 12.80 -8.01
C PHE A 640 -11.82 14.25 -8.49
N GLY A 641 -11.35 15.19 -7.68
CA GLY A 641 -11.20 16.60 -8.07
C GLY A 641 -10.22 16.78 -9.24
N ALA A 642 -9.07 16.11 -9.21
CA ALA A 642 -8.07 16.15 -10.28
C ALA A 642 -8.62 15.55 -11.58
N ILE A 643 -9.29 14.40 -11.51
CA ILE A 643 -9.92 13.75 -12.66
C ILE A 643 -11.02 14.64 -13.24
N ALA A 644 -11.90 15.17 -12.39
CA ALA A 644 -12.98 16.06 -12.82
C ALA A 644 -12.45 17.31 -13.53
N LEU A 645 -11.40 17.93 -12.97
CA LEU A 645 -10.75 19.08 -13.58
C LEU A 645 -10.14 18.74 -14.95
N LEU A 646 -9.39 17.63 -15.03
CA LEU A 646 -8.76 17.22 -16.28
C LEU A 646 -9.79 16.87 -17.36
N CYS A 647 -10.86 16.15 -16.99
CA CYS A 647 -11.97 15.87 -17.88
C CYS A 647 -12.71 17.15 -18.33
N ALA A 648 -12.94 18.11 -17.41
CA ALA A 648 -13.55 19.39 -17.73
C ALA A 648 -12.73 20.19 -18.75
N VAL A 649 -11.41 20.26 -18.58
CA VAL A 649 -10.49 20.92 -19.50
C VAL A 649 -10.44 20.21 -20.85
N THR A 650 -10.39 18.87 -20.84
CA THR A 650 -10.27 18.05 -22.07
C THR A 650 -11.52 18.07 -22.92
N PHE A 651 -12.67 17.80 -22.32
CA PHE A 651 -13.94 17.66 -23.03
C PHE A 651 -14.76 18.96 -23.08
N ARG A 652 -14.42 19.97 -22.27
CA ARG A 652 -15.13 21.24 -22.17
C ARG A 652 -16.64 21.09 -21.95
N SER A 653 -17.01 20.06 -21.20
CA SER A 653 -18.40 19.69 -20.93
C SER A 653 -18.53 19.11 -19.52
N TRP A 654 -19.32 19.73 -18.65
CA TRP A 654 -19.63 19.19 -17.33
C TRP A 654 -20.37 17.84 -17.41
N ARG A 655 -21.14 17.62 -18.52
CA ARG A 655 -21.81 16.35 -18.77
C ARG A 655 -20.81 15.21 -18.99
N ALA A 656 -19.71 15.50 -19.68
CA ALA A 656 -18.61 14.55 -19.86
C ALA A 656 -18.00 14.16 -18.52
N VAL A 657 -17.78 15.15 -17.65
CA VAL A 657 -17.25 14.91 -16.31
C VAL A 657 -18.15 13.95 -15.53
N LEU A 658 -19.47 14.20 -15.50
CA LEU A 658 -20.39 13.31 -14.80
C LEU A 658 -20.45 11.90 -15.42
N CYS A 659 -20.44 11.80 -16.76
CA CYS A 659 -20.47 10.49 -17.45
C CYS A 659 -19.22 9.65 -17.11
N ILE A 660 -18.10 10.27 -16.78
CA ILE A 660 -16.84 9.57 -16.45
C ILE A 660 -16.69 9.38 -14.94
N VAL A 661 -16.95 10.40 -14.12
CA VAL A 661 -16.67 10.38 -12.67
C VAL A 661 -17.68 9.55 -11.89
N VAL A 662 -19.00 9.62 -12.24
CA VAL A 662 -20.03 8.89 -11.49
C VAL A 662 -19.83 7.37 -11.50
N PRO A 663 -19.54 6.71 -12.65
CA PRO A 663 -19.21 5.30 -12.64
C PRO A 663 -17.99 4.97 -11.76
N LEU A 664 -16.94 5.79 -11.77
CA LEU A 664 -15.74 5.59 -10.97
C LEU A 664 -16.03 5.71 -9.48
N THR A 665 -16.87 6.68 -9.08
CA THR A 665 -17.28 6.84 -7.68
C THR A 665 -18.05 5.62 -7.19
N LEU A 666 -18.98 5.11 -8.00
CA LEU A 666 -19.70 3.89 -7.67
C LEU A 666 -18.75 2.70 -7.46
N VAL A 667 -17.78 2.52 -8.37
CA VAL A 667 -16.81 1.41 -8.26
C VAL A 667 -15.92 1.56 -7.02
N SER A 668 -15.55 2.78 -6.63
CA SER A 668 -14.77 3.04 -5.41
C SER A 668 -15.55 2.65 -4.15
N ILE A 669 -16.85 3.00 -4.08
CA ILE A 669 -17.71 2.60 -2.96
C ILE A 669 -17.89 1.08 -2.94
N LEU A 670 -18.06 0.44 -4.09
CA LEU A 670 -18.14 -1.02 -4.17
C LEU A 670 -16.81 -1.69 -3.79
N CYS A 671 -15.66 -1.05 -4.05
CA CYS A 671 -14.36 -1.56 -3.61
C CYS A 671 -14.27 -1.59 -2.08
N ASN A 672 -14.67 -0.51 -1.39
CA ASN A 672 -14.74 -0.47 0.06
C ASN A 672 -15.71 -1.53 0.61
N ALA A 673 -16.86 -1.74 -0.03
CA ALA A 673 -17.78 -2.79 0.34
C ALA A 673 -17.17 -4.19 0.18
N VAL A 674 -16.45 -4.44 -0.91
CA VAL A 674 -15.73 -5.71 -1.13
C VAL A 674 -14.62 -5.91 -0.09
N MET A 675 -13.90 -4.85 0.29
CA MET A 675 -12.92 -4.92 1.38
C MET A 675 -13.60 -5.38 2.68
N ALA A 676 -14.70 -4.76 3.07
CA ALA A 676 -15.46 -5.14 4.26
C ALA A 676 -15.98 -6.60 4.20
N LEU A 677 -16.52 -7.03 3.04
CA LEU A 677 -17.02 -8.39 2.84
C LEU A 677 -15.92 -9.47 2.90
N LEU A 678 -14.72 -9.14 2.43
CA LEU A 678 -13.57 -10.06 2.42
C LEU A 678 -12.75 -10.02 3.71
N GLY A 679 -13.13 -9.19 4.69
CA GLY A 679 -12.34 -8.99 5.90
C GLY A 679 -10.96 -8.39 5.60
N ILE A 680 -10.89 -7.47 4.65
CA ILE A 680 -9.68 -6.72 4.31
C ILE A 680 -9.80 -5.34 4.93
N GLY A 681 -8.96 -5.04 5.92
CA GLY A 681 -8.95 -3.73 6.56
C GLY A 681 -8.34 -2.64 5.67
N LEU A 682 -8.72 -1.40 5.95
CA LEU A 682 -8.08 -0.23 5.35
C LEU A 682 -6.75 0.03 6.06
N LYS A 683 -5.65 -0.26 5.38
CA LYS A 683 -4.29 -0.19 5.91
C LYS A 683 -3.33 0.41 4.88
N VAL A 684 -2.09 0.64 5.27
CA VAL A 684 -1.05 1.24 4.39
C VAL A 684 -1.02 0.60 3.01
N ALA A 685 -1.11 -0.73 2.95
CA ALA A 685 -1.06 -1.46 1.69
C ALA A 685 -2.34 -1.31 0.83
N THR A 686 -3.52 -1.22 1.44
CA THR A 686 -4.79 -1.15 0.71
C THR A 686 -5.23 0.28 0.41
N LEU A 687 -4.74 1.27 1.16
CA LEU A 687 -5.07 2.69 0.96
C LEU A 687 -4.83 3.19 -0.49
N PRO A 688 -3.72 2.86 -1.18
CA PRO A 688 -3.50 3.31 -2.56
C PRO A 688 -4.39 2.62 -3.60
N VAL A 689 -5.02 1.49 -3.28
CA VAL A 689 -5.73 0.64 -4.26
C VAL A 689 -6.82 1.39 -5.00
N ILE A 690 -7.65 2.16 -4.28
CA ILE A 690 -8.74 2.91 -4.90
C ILE A 690 -8.18 3.94 -5.88
N THR A 691 -7.14 4.67 -5.48
CA THR A 691 -6.51 5.68 -6.33
C THR A 691 -5.89 5.06 -7.59
N LEU A 692 -5.20 3.92 -7.43
CA LEU A 692 -4.63 3.15 -8.54
C LEU A 692 -5.74 2.64 -9.47
N GLY A 693 -6.79 2.06 -8.90
CA GLY A 693 -7.90 1.50 -9.66
C GLY A 693 -8.73 2.55 -10.37
N VAL A 694 -8.97 3.71 -9.76
CA VAL A 694 -9.66 4.85 -10.37
C VAL A 694 -8.81 5.48 -11.47
N GLY A 695 -7.50 5.68 -11.20
CA GLY A 695 -6.56 6.25 -12.17
C GLY A 695 -6.54 5.46 -13.48
N VAL A 696 -6.43 4.13 -13.39
CA VAL A 696 -6.43 3.25 -14.57
C VAL A 696 -7.84 3.08 -15.15
N GLY A 697 -8.85 3.02 -14.30
CA GLY A 697 -10.24 2.81 -14.71
C GLY A 697 -10.82 3.96 -15.52
N VAL A 698 -10.37 5.18 -15.29
CA VAL A 698 -10.81 6.37 -16.01
C VAL A 698 -10.50 6.30 -17.52
N ASP A 699 -9.45 5.57 -17.90
CA ASP A 699 -9.02 5.41 -19.28
C ASP A 699 -10.15 4.86 -20.17
N TYR A 700 -10.93 3.89 -19.68
CA TYR A 700 -12.05 3.32 -20.42
C TYR A 700 -13.10 4.38 -20.72
N GLY A 701 -13.43 5.21 -19.73
CA GLY A 701 -14.37 6.32 -19.88
C GLY A 701 -13.88 7.38 -20.84
N ILE A 702 -12.63 7.81 -20.73
CA ILE A 702 -12.01 8.82 -21.59
C ILE A 702 -12.02 8.38 -23.06
N TYR A 703 -11.59 7.16 -23.37
CA TYR A 703 -11.50 6.67 -24.74
C TYR A 703 -12.88 6.45 -25.38
N LEU A 704 -13.84 5.94 -24.62
CA LEU A 704 -15.19 5.73 -25.12
C LEU A 704 -15.91 7.06 -25.31
N TYR A 705 -15.80 7.99 -24.34
CA TYR A 705 -16.47 9.28 -24.40
C TYR A 705 -15.87 10.19 -25.49
N GLU A 706 -14.56 10.17 -25.69
CA GLU A 706 -13.89 10.93 -26.77
C GLU A 706 -14.46 10.53 -28.13
N ARG A 707 -14.58 9.23 -28.39
CA ARG A 707 -15.12 8.76 -29.64
C ARG A 707 -16.61 9.06 -29.78
N LEU A 708 -17.36 8.87 -28.71
CA LEU A 708 -18.78 9.23 -28.64
C LEU A 708 -19.01 10.71 -28.99
N GLN A 709 -18.28 11.61 -28.34
CA GLN A 709 -18.37 13.05 -28.57
C GLN A 709 -18.02 13.43 -30.01
N HIS A 710 -16.94 12.80 -30.54
CA HIS A 710 -16.54 13.01 -31.93
C HIS A 710 -17.68 12.68 -32.90
N ASP A 711 -18.35 11.53 -32.76
CA ASP A 711 -19.39 11.09 -33.69
C ASP A 711 -20.68 11.91 -33.51
N LEU A 712 -21.05 12.30 -32.29
CA LEU A 712 -22.17 13.20 -32.03
C LEU A 712 -21.98 14.58 -32.67
N ARG A 713 -20.75 15.12 -32.66
CA ARG A 713 -20.42 16.36 -33.37
C ARG A 713 -20.49 16.25 -34.90
N HIS A 714 -20.47 15.04 -35.46
CA HIS A 714 -20.66 14.78 -36.87
C HIS A 714 -22.09 14.39 -37.23
N GLY A 715 -23.03 14.54 -36.30
CA GLY A 715 -24.47 14.38 -36.54
C GLY A 715 -25.02 12.99 -36.28
N ALA A 716 -24.23 12.05 -35.78
CA ALA A 716 -24.70 10.72 -35.39
C ALA A 716 -25.72 10.79 -34.24
N THR A 717 -26.63 9.82 -34.16
CA THR A 717 -27.49 9.64 -32.98
C THR A 717 -26.66 9.05 -31.81
N LEU A 718 -27.12 9.25 -30.57
CA LEU A 718 -26.39 8.73 -29.41
C LEU A 718 -26.20 7.20 -29.45
N PRO A 719 -27.22 6.38 -29.79
CA PRO A 719 -27.03 4.93 -29.92
C PRO A 719 -26.03 4.54 -31.02
N ASP A 720 -26.07 5.22 -32.18
CA ASP A 720 -25.16 4.93 -33.28
C ASP A 720 -23.71 5.35 -32.95
N ALA A 721 -23.53 6.52 -32.37
CA ALA A 721 -22.25 7.02 -31.91
C ALA A 721 -21.62 6.08 -30.84
N PHE A 722 -22.43 5.57 -29.90
CA PHE A 722 -21.98 4.62 -28.93
C PHE A 722 -21.64 3.25 -29.53
N ALA A 723 -22.44 2.76 -30.46
CA ALA A 723 -22.15 1.52 -31.19
C ALA A 723 -20.79 1.62 -31.93
N ASP A 724 -20.54 2.77 -32.57
CA ASP A 724 -19.28 3.00 -33.28
C ASP A 724 -18.09 3.17 -32.31
N ALA A 725 -18.26 3.86 -31.17
CA ALA A 725 -17.29 3.94 -30.11
C ALA A 725 -16.90 2.55 -29.55
N MET A 726 -17.89 1.68 -29.31
CA MET A 726 -17.67 0.31 -28.89
C MET A 726 -16.97 -0.52 -29.98
N ARG A 727 -17.31 -0.35 -31.25
CA ARG A 727 -16.64 -1.03 -32.35
C ARG A 727 -15.19 -0.64 -32.50
N GLN A 728 -14.85 0.64 -32.36
CA GLN A 728 -13.50 1.16 -32.56
C GLN A 728 -12.61 1.07 -31.32
N ARG A 729 -13.16 1.30 -30.13
CA ARG A 729 -12.45 1.37 -28.86
C ARG A 729 -12.81 0.25 -27.89
N GLY A 730 -14.06 -0.19 -27.86
CA GLY A 730 -14.58 -1.14 -26.88
C GLY A 730 -13.89 -2.49 -26.91
N THR A 731 -13.50 -2.99 -28.10
CA THR A 731 -12.73 -4.26 -28.20
C THR A 731 -11.36 -4.16 -27.54
N ALA A 732 -10.68 -3.04 -27.71
CA ALA A 732 -9.38 -2.81 -27.08
C ALA A 732 -9.54 -2.59 -25.56
N ALA A 733 -10.56 -1.86 -25.12
CA ALA A 733 -10.87 -1.64 -23.72
C ALA A 733 -11.21 -2.96 -23.00
N LEU A 734 -12.06 -3.80 -23.62
CA LEU A 734 -12.37 -5.13 -23.08
C LEU A 734 -11.12 -6.00 -22.96
N PHE A 735 -10.30 -6.05 -24.02
CA PHE A 735 -9.05 -6.81 -24.00
C PHE A 735 -8.14 -6.33 -22.88
N THR A 736 -7.98 -5.01 -22.74
CA THR A 736 -7.19 -4.39 -21.70
C THR A 736 -7.69 -4.75 -20.29
N ALA A 737 -8.99 -4.59 -20.04
CA ALA A 737 -9.56 -4.90 -18.73
C ALA A 737 -9.37 -6.38 -18.35
N VAL A 738 -9.57 -7.29 -19.32
CA VAL A 738 -9.36 -8.74 -19.10
C VAL A 738 -7.89 -9.06 -18.86
N THR A 739 -6.97 -8.48 -19.62
CA THR A 739 -5.54 -8.71 -19.42
C THR A 739 -5.04 -8.15 -18.10
N MET A 740 -5.52 -6.98 -17.68
CA MET A 740 -5.20 -6.39 -16.39
C MET A 740 -5.81 -7.19 -15.24
N PHE A 741 -7.08 -7.57 -15.35
CA PHE A 741 -7.75 -8.44 -14.37
C PHE A 741 -6.97 -9.74 -14.15
N ILE A 742 -6.59 -10.44 -15.22
CA ILE A 742 -5.84 -11.70 -15.11
C ILE A 742 -4.42 -11.42 -14.62
N GLY A 743 -3.72 -10.42 -15.17
CA GLY A 743 -2.34 -10.10 -14.82
C GLY A 743 -2.17 -9.78 -13.34
N VAL A 744 -3.01 -8.88 -12.81
CA VAL A 744 -3.00 -8.51 -11.39
C VAL A 744 -3.63 -9.61 -10.52
N GLY A 745 -4.62 -10.34 -11.06
CA GLY A 745 -5.24 -11.49 -10.40
C GLY A 745 -4.24 -12.62 -10.05
N THR A 746 -3.12 -12.72 -10.77
CA THR A 746 -2.04 -13.69 -10.41
C THR A 746 -1.47 -13.42 -9.02
N TRP A 747 -1.57 -12.19 -8.50
CA TRP A 747 -1.11 -11.83 -7.16
C TRP A 747 -1.90 -12.53 -6.06
N ALA A 748 -3.12 -12.99 -6.33
CA ALA A 748 -3.91 -13.78 -5.39
C ALA A 748 -3.19 -15.06 -4.92
N PHE A 749 -2.18 -15.53 -5.65
CA PHE A 749 -1.37 -16.70 -5.32
C PHE A 749 -0.07 -16.36 -4.59
N SER A 750 0.21 -15.08 -4.33
CA SER A 750 1.42 -14.66 -3.61
C SER A 750 1.48 -15.20 -2.18
N ALA A 751 2.68 -15.40 -1.67
CA ALA A 751 2.92 -15.68 -0.25
C ALA A 751 2.67 -14.44 0.64
N LEU A 752 2.76 -13.23 0.05
CA LEU A 752 2.59 -11.97 0.75
C LEU A 752 1.12 -11.55 0.76
N LYS A 753 0.53 -11.44 1.95
CA LYS A 753 -0.90 -11.12 2.13
C LYS A 753 -1.27 -9.75 1.55
N PHE A 754 -0.44 -8.72 1.76
CA PHE A 754 -0.71 -7.38 1.23
C PHE A 754 -0.77 -7.38 -0.32
N GLN A 755 0.06 -8.20 -0.97
CA GLN A 755 0.01 -8.35 -2.43
C GLN A 755 -1.26 -9.07 -2.88
N VAL A 756 -1.70 -10.09 -2.13
CA VAL A 756 -2.98 -10.77 -2.38
C VAL A 756 -4.14 -9.78 -2.29
N ASP A 757 -4.20 -9.01 -1.21
CA ASP A 757 -5.27 -8.04 -0.96
C ASP A 757 -5.32 -6.99 -2.08
N MET A 758 -4.17 -6.37 -2.40
CA MET A 758 -4.08 -5.42 -3.51
C MET A 758 -4.46 -6.05 -4.85
N GLY A 759 -4.01 -7.27 -5.11
CA GLY A 759 -4.28 -7.98 -6.35
C GLY A 759 -5.75 -8.26 -6.58
N VAL A 760 -6.45 -8.76 -5.56
CA VAL A 760 -7.88 -9.05 -5.61
C VAL A 760 -8.68 -7.76 -5.81
N LEU A 761 -8.37 -6.73 -5.04
CA LEU A 761 -9.09 -5.45 -5.11
C LEU A 761 -8.87 -4.71 -6.44
N LEU A 762 -7.63 -4.65 -6.93
CA LEU A 762 -7.32 -4.03 -8.23
C LEU A 762 -7.95 -4.82 -9.39
N ALA A 763 -7.91 -6.16 -9.35
CA ALA A 763 -8.58 -6.99 -10.34
C ALA A 763 -10.09 -6.72 -10.37
N PHE A 764 -10.73 -6.66 -9.20
CA PHE A 764 -12.13 -6.26 -9.07
C PHE A 764 -12.38 -4.88 -9.70
N MET A 765 -11.56 -3.87 -9.34
CA MET A 765 -11.74 -2.51 -9.85
C MET A 765 -11.57 -2.43 -11.37
N PHE A 766 -10.56 -3.09 -11.94
CA PHE A 766 -10.34 -3.05 -13.39
C PHE A 766 -11.50 -3.66 -14.18
N LEU A 767 -12.08 -4.74 -13.68
CA LEU A 767 -13.21 -5.38 -14.31
C LEU A 767 -14.50 -4.55 -14.17
N VAL A 768 -14.79 -4.07 -12.96
CA VAL A 768 -16.04 -3.32 -12.68
C VAL A 768 -16.01 -1.92 -13.29
N ASN A 769 -14.84 -1.27 -13.37
CA ASN A 769 -14.68 0.00 -14.12
C ASN A 769 -15.03 -0.16 -15.61
N LEU A 770 -14.68 -1.30 -16.23
CA LEU A 770 -15.11 -1.58 -17.60
C LEU A 770 -16.65 -1.65 -17.70
N PHE A 771 -17.31 -2.35 -16.76
CA PHE A 771 -18.77 -2.41 -16.73
C PHE A 771 -19.40 -1.02 -16.54
N GLY A 772 -18.83 -0.19 -15.66
CA GLY A 772 -19.23 1.20 -15.49
C GLY A 772 -19.15 2.00 -16.80
N ALA A 773 -18.06 1.86 -17.53
CA ALA A 773 -17.87 2.53 -18.82
C ALA A 773 -18.76 2.00 -19.95
N VAL A 774 -19.11 0.71 -19.94
CA VAL A 774 -19.94 0.09 -21.00
C VAL A 774 -21.44 0.27 -20.76
N PHE A 775 -21.89 0.26 -19.51
CA PHE A 775 -23.31 0.31 -19.16
C PHE A 775 -23.74 1.68 -18.60
N LEU A 776 -23.05 2.19 -17.58
CA LEU A 776 -23.50 3.39 -16.89
C LEU A 776 -23.15 4.68 -17.64
N LEU A 777 -22.00 4.75 -18.28
CA LEU A 777 -21.62 5.92 -19.08
C LEU A 777 -22.62 6.25 -20.20
N PRO A 778 -23.04 5.30 -21.10
CA PRO A 778 -24.02 5.61 -22.14
C PRO A 778 -25.40 5.92 -21.57
N ALA A 779 -25.81 5.29 -20.46
CA ALA A 779 -27.05 5.59 -19.77
C ALA A 779 -27.04 7.03 -19.22
N LEU A 780 -25.94 7.47 -18.58
CA LEU A 780 -25.76 8.85 -18.15
C LEU A 780 -25.76 9.84 -19.32
N ALA A 781 -25.10 9.49 -20.44
CA ALA A 781 -25.08 10.33 -21.63
C ALA A 781 -26.49 10.53 -22.22
N ALA A 782 -27.32 9.48 -22.21
CA ALA A 782 -28.72 9.56 -22.63
C ALA A 782 -29.55 10.47 -21.72
N TRP A 783 -29.44 10.27 -20.40
CA TRP A 783 -30.23 11.02 -19.42
C TRP A 783 -29.79 12.48 -19.29
N LEU A 784 -28.50 12.77 -19.35
CA LEU A 784 -27.96 14.14 -19.33
C LEU A 784 -28.18 14.87 -20.67
N GLY A 785 -28.73 14.23 -21.70
CA GLY A 785 -28.99 14.83 -23.00
C GLY A 785 -27.73 15.31 -23.72
N VAL A 786 -26.64 14.51 -23.64
CA VAL A 786 -25.33 14.83 -24.26
C VAL A 786 -25.51 15.07 -25.79
N GLU A 787 -26.31 14.27 -26.47
CA GLU A 787 -26.59 14.43 -27.89
C GLU A 787 -27.14 15.83 -28.23
N ARG A 788 -28.15 16.30 -27.48
CA ARG A 788 -28.74 17.62 -27.69
C ARG A 788 -27.73 18.76 -27.45
N ALA A 789 -26.84 18.56 -26.47
CA ALA A 789 -25.82 19.55 -26.18
C ALA A 789 -24.77 19.66 -27.29
N GLU A 790 -24.26 18.52 -27.76
CA GLU A 790 -23.24 18.51 -28.82
C GLU A 790 -23.80 18.98 -30.18
N ARG A 791 -25.08 18.70 -30.49
CA ARG A 791 -25.75 19.24 -31.66
C ARG A 791 -25.91 20.77 -31.62
N ARG A 792 -26.18 21.35 -30.41
CA ARG A 792 -26.25 22.81 -30.27
C ARG A 792 -24.87 23.46 -30.51
N VAL A 793 -23.80 22.83 -30.01
CA VAL A 793 -22.43 23.30 -30.27
C VAL A 793 -22.11 23.25 -31.77
N GLN A 794 -22.53 22.20 -32.49
CA GLN A 794 -22.35 22.06 -33.93
C GLN A 794 -23.11 23.17 -34.70
N GLN A 795 -24.36 23.42 -34.32
CA GLN A 795 -25.18 24.45 -34.95
C GLN A 795 -24.63 25.86 -34.75
N ALA A 796 -24.15 26.16 -33.54
CA ALA A 796 -23.48 27.42 -33.23
C ALA A 796 -22.19 27.65 -34.05
N HIS A 797 -21.48 26.59 -34.41
CA HIS A 797 -20.28 26.66 -35.26
C HIS A 797 -20.66 26.70 -36.79
N ALA A 798 -21.83 26.26 -37.18
CA ALA A 798 -22.31 26.23 -38.55
C ALA A 798 -23.00 27.54 -38.97
N GLN A 799 -23.46 28.38 -38.05
CA GLN A 799 -24.02 29.71 -38.38
C GLN A 799 -22.90 30.65 -38.81
N PRO A 800 -22.94 31.15 -40.09
CA PRO A 800 -22.03 32.21 -40.49
C PRO A 800 -22.28 33.41 -39.59
N SER A 801 -21.19 34.04 -39.17
CA SER A 801 -21.28 35.31 -38.41
C SER A 801 -22.23 36.25 -39.16
N PRO A 802 -23.18 36.91 -38.49
CA PRO A 802 -24.03 37.88 -39.12
C PRO A 802 -23.12 38.92 -39.80
N VAL A 803 -23.13 38.89 -41.11
CA VAL A 803 -22.52 39.94 -41.92
C VAL A 803 -23.23 41.23 -41.52
N ALA A 804 -22.53 42.11 -40.82
CA ALA A 804 -23.06 43.45 -40.52
C ALA A 804 -23.55 44.04 -41.85
N PRO A 805 -24.80 44.57 -41.97
CA PRO A 805 -25.24 45.19 -43.20
C PRO A 805 -24.25 46.29 -43.55
N ALA A 806 -23.69 46.18 -44.77
CA ALA A 806 -22.85 47.19 -45.33
C ALA A 806 -23.67 48.48 -45.39
N THR A 807 -23.41 49.41 -44.53
CA THR A 807 -23.91 50.78 -44.65
C THR A 807 -23.36 51.34 -45.94
N LEU A 808 -24.19 51.31 -47.02
CA LEU A 808 -23.95 52.06 -48.24
C LEU A 808 -23.86 53.54 -47.87
N LYS A 809 -22.66 54.10 -47.90
CA LYS A 809 -22.45 55.53 -47.92
C LYS A 809 -23.07 56.06 -49.23
N PRO A 810 -23.93 57.07 -49.19
CA PRO A 810 -24.43 57.71 -50.42
C PRO A 810 -23.24 58.36 -51.16
N SER A 811 -23.15 58.10 -52.48
CA SER A 811 -22.24 58.81 -53.39
C SER A 811 -22.49 60.33 -53.37
N PRO A 812 -21.47 61.18 -53.39
CA PRO A 812 -21.66 62.60 -53.48
C PRO A 812 -22.24 62.98 -54.87
N ALA A 813 -23.31 63.79 -54.84
CA ALA A 813 -23.96 64.30 -56.03
C ALA A 813 -22.96 65.09 -56.91
N LEU A 814 -22.96 64.84 -58.21
CA LEU A 814 -22.29 65.64 -59.22
C LEU A 814 -23.01 67.03 -59.39
N GLU A 815 -22.33 68.06 -59.07
CA GLU A 815 -22.77 69.46 -59.40
C GLU A 815 -22.70 69.63 -60.89
N PRO A 816 -23.73 70.43 -61.47
CA PRO A 816 -23.74 70.75 -62.89
C PRO A 816 -22.79 71.87 -63.21
N GLY A 817 -21.89 71.53 -64.19
CA GLY A 817 -20.95 72.55 -64.66
C GLY A 817 -21.63 73.72 -65.39
N ASN A 818 -21.15 74.94 -65.07
CA ASN A 818 -21.46 76.19 -65.73
C ASN A 818 -20.72 76.24 -67.10
N PRO A 819 -21.37 76.84 -68.18
CA PRO A 819 -20.65 77.00 -69.39
C PRO A 819 -19.90 78.32 -69.49
N VAL A 820 -18.70 78.18 -70.05
CA VAL A 820 -17.79 79.29 -70.29
C VAL A 820 -17.89 79.83 -71.64
N ARG A 821 -17.71 81.02 -71.63
CA ARG A 821 -17.05 81.62 -72.77
C ARG A 821 -15.56 81.47 -72.84
#